data_040849710303ee28668e8ded671d494f
#
_entry.id   040849710303ee28668e8ded671d494f
#
_cell.length_a   1.000
_cell.length_b   1.000
_cell.length_c   1.000
_cell.angle_alpha   90.00
_cell.angle_beta   90.00
_cell.angle_gamma   90.00
#
_symmetry.space_group_name_H-M   'P 1'
#
loop_
_entity.id
_entity.type
_entity.pdbx_description
1 polymer ?
#
loop_
_entity_poly.entity_id
_entity_poly.type
_entity_poly.pdbx_seq_one_letter_code
_entity_poly.pdbx_strand_id
1 'polypeptide(L)'
;MPCPAPSVLWDRAISVPLSFYPARGVLAPESELVAKLTTPEQKAEVDAYLDRTKKRTERERIADRSVSGVFSGSYAINPLTNEPIPVWISDYVLAGYGTGAIMAVPAHDSRDYAFAKHFNLEIRPLIEGCDVSEESFDAKEGIMMNSPRPGAPEGGLVLNGLTVKEAIAKTKEYIKATGLGRVKVNFRLRDAIFSRQRYWGEPFPVYYKDGMPYMIDESCLPLELPEVAKFLPTETGEPPLGHATKWAWDTVNKCVTDNENIDNITIFPLELNTMPGFAGSSAYYLRYMDPRNHEALVSPAVDQYWKNVDLYVGGTEHATGHLIYSRFWNKFLHDWGISVAEEPFQKLVNQGMIQGRSNFVYRIKDTNTFVSLNLKDQYEVTPIHVDVNIVSNDILDLEAFKAWRPEYETAEFILEDGKYICGWAVEKMSKSMFNVVNPDMIVEKYGADTLRMYEMFLGPVEQSKPWDTNGIDGVHRFIKKFWSLFYDRNGEYLVKDEPATKEELKALHKLIKKVTGDIEQFSYNTSVSAFMICVNELSSLKCNKKEVLEQLIVVLAPFAPHVCEELWDTLGNTTSVCDAQWPAFNEQYLVEDTVNYTISFNGKARFNMEFPADAASDAIQATVLADERSLKWTEGKTPKKVIVVPKKIVNIVI
;
A
#
# COMPACT_ATOMS: atom_id res chain seq x y z
N MET A 1 55.59 -11.33 31.80
CA MET A 1 55.60 -10.63 30.50
C MET A 1 54.52 -11.27 29.67
N PRO A 2 53.47 -10.57 29.24
CA PRO A 2 52.49 -11.16 28.34
C PRO A 2 53.08 -11.25 26.95
N CYS A 3 52.95 -12.40 26.30
CA CYS A 3 53.24 -12.62 24.89
C CYS A 3 52.43 -11.61 24.03
N PRO A 4 53.01 -10.97 23.03
CA PRO A 4 52.25 -10.12 22.14
C PRO A 4 51.33 -11.00 21.28
N ALA A 5 50.02 -10.86 21.48
CA ALA A 5 49.05 -11.41 20.58
C ALA A 5 49.29 -10.85 19.16
N PRO A 6 49.12 -11.62 18.09
CA PRO A 6 49.35 -11.15 16.74
C PRO A 6 48.45 -9.97 16.40
N SER A 7 49.06 -8.82 16.13
CA SER A 7 48.36 -7.65 15.62
C SER A 7 47.99 -7.89 14.15
N VAL A 8 46.71 -8.05 13.86
CA VAL A 8 46.20 -8.13 12.50
C VAL A 8 45.77 -6.72 12.07
N LEU A 9 46.47 -6.16 11.10
CA LEU A 9 45.99 -4.99 10.35
C LEU A 9 44.74 -5.40 9.56
N TRP A 10 43.62 -4.72 9.78
CA TRP A 10 42.42 -4.89 9.01
C TRP A 10 42.65 -4.40 7.59
N ASP A 11 43.18 -5.26 6.72
CA ASP A 11 43.38 -4.95 5.32
C ASP A 11 42.11 -5.30 4.52
N ARG A 12 41.48 -4.27 3.99
CA ARG A 12 40.56 -4.30 2.83
C ARG A 12 39.11 -4.69 2.96
N ALA A 13 38.34 -4.43 3.95
CA ALA A 13 36.88 -4.36 3.81
C ALA A 13 36.13 -4.36 5.13
N ILE A 14 36.12 -3.25 5.81
CA ILE A 14 35.19 -3.00 6.88
C ILE A 14 34.13 -2.03 6.36
N SER A 15 32.85 -2.44 6.42
CA SER A 15 31.74 -1.50 6.33
C SER A 15 31.76 -0.68 7.61
N VAL A 16 32.26 0.55 7.52
CA VAL A 16 32.18 1.50 8.63
C VAL A 16 30.80 2.14 8.58
N PRO A 17 29.89 1.85 9.52
CA PRO A 17 28.73 2.70 9.75
C PRO A 17 29.22 4.12 10.03
N LEU A 18 28.42 5.13 9.78
CA LEU A 18 28.73 6.57 9.89
C LEU A 18 29.08 7.06 11.31
N SER A 19 29.49 6.20 12.22
CA SER A 19 29.87 6.45 13.61
C SER A 19 31.40 6.27 13.76
N PHE A 20 32.06 7.31 14.18
CA PHE A 20 33.45 7.65 13.84
C PHE A 20 34.57 7.02 14.70
N TYR A 21 34.26 6.42 15.82
CA TYR A 21 35.29 5.82 16.71
C TYR A 21 34.77 4.53 17.32
N PRO A 22 35.11 3.38 16.73
CA PRO A 22 34.66 2.09 17.25
C PRO A 22 35.37 1.74 18.52
N ALA A 23 34.63 1.23 19.50
CA ALA A 23 35.17 0.72 20.75
C ALA A 23 35.60 -0.75 20.62
N ARG A 24 35.16 -1.47 19.60
CA ARG A 24 35.46 -2.88 19.34
C ARG A 24 35.18 -3.32 17.90
N GLY A 25 35.81 -4.42 17.48
CA GLY A 25 35.41 -5.15 16.28
C GLY A 25 34.44 -6.28 16.63
N VAL A 26 33.37 -6.49 15.81
CA VAL A 26 32.48 -7.63 15.99
C VAL A 26 32.35 -8.38 14.67
N LEU A 27 32.55 -9.69 14.71
CA LEU A 27 32.47 -10.60 13.56
C LEU A 27 31.16 -11.37 13.56
N ALA A 28 30.62 -11.61 12.37
CA ALA A 28 29.60 -12.62 12.18
C ALA A 28 30.16 -14.02 12.49
N PRO A 29 29.38 -14.91 13.09
CA PRO A 29 29.82 -16.29 13.40
C PRO A 29 30.31 -17.06 12.17
N GLU A 30 29.79 -16.75 10.97
CA GLU A 30 30.14 -17.39 9.70
C GLU A 30 31.40 -16.80 9.03
N SER A 31 31.99 -15.75 9.61
CA SER A 31 33.15 -15.07 9.01
C SER A 31 34.38 -15.97 9.04
N GLU A 32 35.09 -16.06 7.93
CA GLU A 32 36.38 -16.78 7.84
C GLU A 32 37.46 -16.23 8.82
N LEU A 33 37.30 -14.99 9.25
CA LEU A 33 38.20 -14.35 10.20
C LEU A 33 38.07 -14.95 11.62
N VAL A 34 36.95 -15.57 11.94
CA VAL A 34 36.73 -16.19 13.27
C VAL A 34 37.79 -17.23 13.55
N ALA A 35 38.03 -18.15 12.65
CA ALA A 35 39.06 -19.19 12.82
C ALA A 35 40.48 -18.62 12.91
N LYS A 36 40.75 -17.49 12.22
CA LYS A 36 42.08 -16.85 12.20
C LYS A 36 42.38 -16.02 13.42
N LEU A 37 41.32 -15.44 14.03
CA LEU A 37 41.46 -14.51 15.17
C LEU A 37 41.13 -15.15 16.52
N THR A 38 40.64 -16.38 16.53
CA THR A 38 40.40 -17.11 17.78
C THR A 38 41.73 -17.62 18.35
N THR A 39 42.06 -17.18 19.58
CA THR A 39 43.25 -17.67 20.26
C THR A 39 43.05 -19.09 20.81
N PRO A 40 44.15 -19.87 21.06
CA PRO A 40 43.99 -21.21 21.60
C PRO A 40 43.22 -21.27 22.93
N GLU A 41 43.38 -20.25 23.78
CA GLU A 41 42.71 -20.15 25.07
C GLU A 41 41.20 -19.95 24.96
N GLN A 42 40.74 -19.25 23.90
CA GLN A 42 39.32 -18.95 23.65
C GLN A 42 38.63 -19.97 22.75
N LYS A 43 39.41 -20.90 22.16
CA LYS A 43 38.91 -21.82 21.14
C LYS A 43 37.72 -22.65 21.62
N ALA A 44 37.75 -23.20 22.80
CA ALA A 44 36.66 -24.04 23.31
C ALA A 44 35.35 -23.27 23.48
N GLU A 45 35.41 -22.02 23.97
CA GLU A 45 34.26 -21.17 24.18
C GLU A 45 33.68 -20.67 22.83
N VAL A 46 34.58 -20.30 21.90
CA VAL A 46 34.17 -19.88 20.53
C VAL A 46 33.53 -21.05 19.78
N ASP A 47 34.10 -22.24 19.81
CA ASP A 47 33.54 -23.42 19.14
C ASP A 47 32.14 -23.75 19.69
N ALA A 48 31.94 -23.71 21.01
CA ALA A 48 30.64 -23.91 21.64
C ALA A 48 29.60 -22.81 21.22
N TYR A 49 30.07 -21.56 21.10
CA TYR A 49 29.22 -20.45 20.60
C TYR A 49 28.80 -20.65 19.15
N LEU A 50 29.74 -21.04 18.27
CA LEU A 50 29.46 -21.30 16.87
C LEU A 50 28.47 -22.46 16.67
N ASP A 51 28.63 -23.55 17.43
CA ASP A 51 27.70 -24.69 17.35
C ASP A 51 26.28 -24.36 17.79
N ARG A 52 26.13 -23.44 18.72
CA ARG A 52 24.82 -22.92 19.14
C ARG A 52 24.20 -22.04 18.05
N THR A 53 24.98 -21.13 17.44
CA THR A 53 24.51 -20.18 16.46
C THR A 53 24.18 -20.83 15.12
N LYS A 54 24.89 -21.86 14.69
CA LYS A 54 24.60 -22.64 13.46
C LYS A 54 23.21 -23.28 13.44
N LYS A 55 22.59 -23.50 14.61
CA LYS A 55 21.24 -24.08 14.73
C LYS A 55 20.13 -23.04 14.54
N ARG A 56 20.47 -21.76 14.35
CA ARG A 56 19.52 -20.64 14.22
C ARG A 56 19.56 -20.08 12.81
N THR A 57 18.38 -19.84 12.23
CA THR A 57 18.25 -19.16 10.96
C THR A 57 18.55 -17.66 11.10
N GLU A 58 18.94 -17.00 10.03
CA GLU A 58 19.14 -15.54 9.99
C GLU A 58 17.88 -14.77 10.43
N ARG A 59 16.70 -15.27 10.05
CA ARG A 59 15.41 -14.67 10.42
C ARG A 59 15.15 -14.74 11.94
N GLU A 60 15.48 -15.84 12.57
CA GLU A 60 15.38 -16.00 14.04
C GLU A 60 16.34 -15.08 14.76
N ARG A 61 17.57 -14.93 14.24
CA ARG A 61 18.59 -14.02 14.78
C ARG A 61 18.20 -12.55 14.67
N ILE A 62 17.54 -12.15 13.59
CA ILE A 62 17.03 -10.78 13.42
C ILE A 62 15.86 -10.50 14.37
N ALA A 63 14.99 -11.48 14.61
CA ALA A 63 13.82 -11.35 15.47
C ALA A 63 14.15 -11.37 16.95
N ASP A 64 15.20 -12.09 17.34
CA ASP A 64 15.65 -12.21 18.72
C ASP A 64 16.46 -10.96 19.14
N ARG A 65 16.03 -10.33 20.21
CA ARG A 65 16.70 -9.16 20.80
C ARG A 65 17.62 -9.52 21.97
N SER A 66 17.77 -10.81 22.28
CA SER A 66 18.69 -11.25 23.32
C SER A 66 20.14 -10.95 22.92
N VAL A 67 20.95 -10.54 23.90
CA VAL A 67 22.36 -10.23 23.68
C VAL A 67 23.17 -11.49 23.85
N SER A 68 23.96 -11.87 22.85
CA SER A 68 24.89 -12.99 22.93
C SER A 68 26.20 -12.68 22.21
N GLY A 69 27.28 -13.30 22.63
CA GLY A 69 28.58 -13.14 22.00
C GLY A 69 29.71 -13.85 22.78
N VAL A 70 30.87 -13.92 22.16
CA VAL A 70 32.07 -14.50 22.74
C VAL A 70 33.31 -13.71 22.32
N PHE A 71 34.26 -13.55 23.24
CA PHE A 71 35.53 -12.88 22.93
C PHE A 71 36.45 -13.82 22.14
N SER A 72 37.06 -13.33 21.06
CA SER A 72 37.98 -14.14 20.25
C SER A 72 39.37 -14.36 20.88
N GLY A 73 39.73 -13.58 21.92
CA GLY A 73 41.09 -13.52 22.49
C GLY A 73 42.01 -12.53 21.77
N SER A 74 41.62 -12.02 20.60
CA SER A 74 42.44 -11.14 19.77
C SER A 74 42.00 -9.68 19.82
N TYR A 75 42.92 -8.81 19.46
CA TYR A 75 42.71 -7.38 19.35
C TYR A 75 43.05 -6.92 17.90
N ALA A 76 42.32 -5.97 17.40
CA ALA A 76 42.64 -5.29 16.16
C ALA A 76 43.09 -3.84 16.44
N ILE A 77 43.95 -3.29 15.59
CA ILE A 77 44.32 -1.88 15.68
C ILE A 77 43.26 -1.04 14.91
N ASN A 78 42.66 -0.12 15.64
CA ASN A 78 41.74 0.84 15.00
C ASN A 78 42.55 1.79 14.09
N PRO A 79 42.35 1.77 12.78
CA PRO A 79 43.18 2.55 11.83
C PRO A 79 42.98 4.08 11.95
N LEU A 80 41.94 4.53 12.64
CA LEU A 80 41.64 5.95 12.80
C LEU A 80 42.26 6.54 14.07
N THR A 81 42.47 5.70 15.11
CA THR A 81 42.98 6.14 16.42
C THR A 81 44.32 5.50 16.83
N ASN A 82 44.75 4.48 16.08
CA ASN A 82 45.90 3.62 16.43
C ASN A 82 45.76 2.88 17.79
N GLU A 83 44.56 2.81 18.36
CA GLU A 83 44.27 2.09 19.60
C GLU A 83 43.93 0.62 19.34
N PRO A 84 44.35 -0.31 20.20
CA PRO A 84 43.91 -1.69 20.14
C PRO A 84 42.45 -1.80 20.63
N ILE A 85 41.62 -2.48 19.82
CA ILE A 85 40.21 -2.76 20.13
C ILE A 85 39.97 -4.27 20.19
N PRO A 86 39.19 -4.78 21.16
CA PRO A 86 38.92 -6.21 21.27
C PRO A 86 38.02 -6.69 20.12
N VAL A 87 38.28 -7.92 19.65
CA VAL A 87 37.49 -8.56 18.60
C VAL A 87 36.56 -9.58 19.23
N TRP A 88 35.25 -9.36 19.03
CA TRP A 88 34.18 -10.23 19.49
C TRP A 88 33.51 -10.97 18.35
N ILE A 89 32.80 -12.04 18.64
CA ILE A 89 31.97 -12.80 17.70
C ILE A 89 30.54 -12.73 18.23
N SER A 90 29.60 -12.32 17.43
CA SER A 90 28.19 -12.22 17.84
C SER A 90 27.23 -12.47 16.71
N ASP A 91 26.13 -13.11 17.04
CA ASP A 91 25.08 -13.50 16.10
C ASP A 91 24.16 -12.35 15.66
N TYR A 92 24.26 -11.16 16.29
CA TYR A 92 23.58 -9.97 15.77
C TYR A 92 24.24 -9.38 14.52
N VAL A 93 25.48 -9.76 14.22
CA VAL A 93 26.18 -9.42 12.98
C VAL A 93 25.88 -10.47 11.94
N LEU A 94 25.41 -10.03 10.77
CA LEU A 94 25.02 -10.92 9.67
C LEU A 94 26.13 -11.02 8.62
N ALA A 95 26.46 -12.23 8.19
CA ALA A 95 27.52 -12.46 7.20
C ALA A 95 27.20 -11.85 5.81
N GLY A 96 25.93 -11.79 5.45
CA GLY A 96 25.45 -11.18 4.19
C GLY A 96 25.41 -9.65 4.23
N TYR A 97 25.69 -9.00 5.36
CA TYR A 97 25.70 -7.56 5.47
C TYR A 97 27.13 -7.01 5.48
N GLY A 98 27.50 -6.34 4.40
CA GLY A 98 28.83 -5.80 4.21
C GLY A 98 29.90 -6.90 4.08
N THR A 99 30.84 -7.00 5.03
CA THR A 99 31.91 -7.99 5.08
C THR A 99 31.70 -9.05 6.16
N GLY A 100 30.55 -9.00 6.86
CA GLY A 100 30.35 -9.82 8.05
C GLY A 100 31.21 -9.38 9.26
N ALA A 101 31.82 -8.19 9.19
CA ALA A 101 32.59 -7.58 10.26
C ALA A 101 32.14 -6.13 10.44
N ILE A 102 31.85 -5.73 11.67
CA ILE A 102 31.47 -4.38 12.02
C ILE A 102 32.41 -3.76 13.05
N MET A 103 32.48 -2.44 13.05
CA MET A 103 33.10 -1.67 14.10
C MET A 103 32.00 -1.07 14.98
N ALA A 104 31.86 -1.54 16.19
CA ALA A 104 30.77 -1.22 17.11
C ALA A 104 30.96 0.13 17.80
N VAL A 105 29.89 0.91 17.97
CA VAL A 105 29.89 2.23 18.61
C VAL A 105 28.82 2.31 19.70
N PRO A 106 29.09 1.78 20.88
CA PRO A 106 28.11 1.61 21.95
C PRO A 106 27.38 2.89 22.37
N ALA A 107 28.06 4.01 22.37
CA ALA A 107 27.44 5.28 22.78
C ALA A 107 26.38 5.81 21.82
N HIS A 108 26.35 5.35 20.53
CA HIS A 108 25.53 5.91 19.46
C HIS A 108 24.83 4.86 18.59
N ASP A 109 24.67 3.65 19.10
CA ASP A 109 23.89 2.56 18.51
C ASP A 109 23.31 1.70 19.63
N SER A 110 22.00 1.54 19.66
CA SER A 110 21.27 0.87 20.74
C SER A 110 21.59 -0.62 20.88
N ARG A 111 21.91 -1.33 19.79
CA ARG A 111 22.34 -2.74 19.83
C ARG A 111 23.75 -2.86 20.39
N ASP A 112 24.65 -2.02 19.93
CA ASP A 112 26.02 -1.96 20.42
C ASP A 112 26.08 -1.56 21.91
N TYR A 113 25.15 -0.67 22.32
CA TYR A 113 24.99 -0.27 23.72
C TYR A 113 24.58 -1.45 24.60
N ALA A 114 23.51 -2.16 24.21
CA ALA A 114 23.05 -3.33 24.94
C ALA A 114 24.13 -4.42 25.06
N PHE A 115 24.90 -4.65 23.99
CA PHE A 115 26.03 -5.56 23.98
C PHE A 115 27.14 -5.10 24.96
N ALA A 116 27.50 -3.82 24.95
CA ALA A 116 28.53 -3.28 25.83
C ALA A 116 28.13 -3.36 27.30
N LYS A 117 26.88 -3.03 27.63
CA LYS A 117 26.34 -3.19 28.99
C LYS A 117 26.39 -4.64 29.46
N HIS A 118 25.96 -5.59 28.61
CA HIS A 118 25.92 -7.01 28.94
C HIS A 118 27.30 -7.60 29.24
N PHE A 119 28.31 -7.22 28.46
CA PHE A 119 29.69 -7.71 28.64
C PHE A 119 30.58 -6.76 29.42
N ASN A 120 30.01 -5.76 30.06
CA ASN A 120 30.72 -4.74 30.85
C ASN A 120 31.90 -4.09 30.11
N LEU A 121 31.67 -3.70 28.86
CA LEU A 121 32.63 -3.05 27.98
C LEU A 121 32.50 -1.53 28.07
N GLU A 122 33.60 -0.81 27.76
CA GLU A 122 33.62 0.65 27.80
C GLU A 122 32.59 1.26 26.83
N ILE A 123 31.75 2.21 27.30
CA ILE A 123 30.85 3.02 26.53
C ILE A 123 31.36 4.45 26.55
N ARG A 124 31.87 4.94 25.42
CA ARG A 124 32.51 6.25 25.30
C ARG A 124 31.62 7.21 24.51
N PRO A 125 31.14 8.30 25.13
CA PRO A 125 30.39 9.32 24.40
C PRO A 125 31.28 10.05 23.40
N LEU A 126 30.77 10.25 22.16
CA LEU A 126 31.49 10.92 21.08
C LEU A 126 30.84 12.24 20.68
N ILE A 127 29.75 12.63 21.31
CA ILE A 127 29.01 13.90 21.07
C ILE A 127 28.94 14.66 22.39
N GLU A 128 29.24 15.96 22.35
CA GLU A 128 29.21 16.82 23.53
C GLU A 128 27.82 16.91 24.14
N GLY A 129 27.74 16.85 25.46
CA GLY A 129 26.49 17.01 26.20
C GLY A 129 25.53 15.84 26.14
N CYS A 130 25.87 14.70 25.46
CA CYS A 130 25.03 13.52 25.50
C CYS A 130 25.25 12.73 26.79
N ASP A 131 24.16 12.29 27.42
CA ASP A 131 24.18 11.31 28.54
C ASP A 131 23.98 9.89 27.96
N VAL A 132 24.92 9.02 28.21
CA VAL A 132 24.92 7.62 27.79
C VAL A 132 24.97 6.66 28.99
N SER A 133 24.56 7.12 30.18
CA SER A 133 24.57 6.31 31.40
C SER A 133 23.52 5.19 31.38
N GLU A 134 22.30 5.49 30.88
CA GLU A 134 21.16 4.58 30.88
C GLU A 134 20.81 4.04 29.48
N GLU A 135 21.03 4.82 28.43
CA GLU A 135 20.73 4.45 27.03
C GLU A 135 21.75 5.04 26.04
N SER A 136 21.72 4.57 24.80
CA SER A 136 22.54 5.13 23.72
C SER A 136 21.96 6.44 23.21
N PHE A 137 22.83 7.35 22.77
CA PHE A 137 22.42 8.56 22.07
C PHE A 137 22.49 8.34 20.54
N ASP A 138 21.39 7.88 19.95
CA ASP A 138 21.33 7.45 18.55
C ASP A 138 21.18 8.62 17.55
N ALA A 139 20.99 9.86 18.01
CA ALA A 139 20.94 11.04 17.14
C ALA A 139 22.29 11.28 16.47
N LYS A 140 22.26 11.57 15.17
CA LYS A 140 23.47 11.79 14.33
C LYS A 140 23.75 13.27 14.14
N GLU A 141 23.66 14.04 15.22
CA GLU A 141 23.86 15.49 15.26
C GLU A 141 24.57 15.91 16.55
N GLY A 142 25.24 17.03 16.51
CA GLY A 142 26.00 17.59 17.63
C GLY A 142 27.48 17.81 17.28
N ILE A 143 28.26 18.18 18.29
CA ILE A 143 29.70 18.46 18.18
C ILE A 143 30.48 17.23 18.66
N MET A 144 31.48 16.83 17.88
CA MET A 144 32.31 15.66 18.19
C MET A 144 33.28 15.92 19.35
N MET A 145 33.35 14.95 20.26
CA MET A 145 34.33 14.90 21.35
C MET A 145 34.98 13.53 21.43
N ASN A 146 36.04 13.38 22.24
CA ASN A 146 36.77 12.12 22.42
C ASN A 146 37.22 11.44 21.11
N SER A 147 37.47 12.22 20.08
CA SER A 147 37.82 11.75 18.74
C SER A 147 39.06 12.49 18.19
N PRO A 148 40.29 12.19 18.63
CA PRO A 148 40.69 11.19 19.63
C PRO A 148 40.42 11.62 21.08
N ARG A 149 40.42 10.63 22.00
CA ARG A 149 40.40 10.90 23.45
C ARG A 149 41.72 11.52 23.94
N PRO A 150 41.71 12.19 25.09
CA PRO A 150 42.95 12.62 25.74
C PRO A 150 43.87 11.43 26.01
N GLY A 151 45.16 11.54 25.60
CA GLY A 151 46.14 10.48 25.77
C GLY A 151 46.12 9.35 24.73
N ALA A 152 45.33 9.47 23.67
CA ALA A 152 45.42 8.54 22.54
C ALA A 152 46.75 8.66 21.79
N PRO A 153 47.22 7.60 21.10
CA PRO A 153 48.44 7.64 20.30
C PRO A 153 48.40 8.77 19.24
N GLU A 154 49.57 9.39 19.02
CA GLU A 154 49.69 10.43 18.00
C GLU A 154 49.51 9.88 16.58
N GLY A 155 49.06 10.75 15.63
CA GLY A 155 48.94 10.42 14.21
C GLY A 155 47.57 9.91 13.79
N GLY A 156 46.60 9.81 14.70
CA GLY A 156 45.21 9.49 14.39
C GLY A 156 44.43 10.67 13.78
N LEU A 157 43.26 10.36 13.23
CA LEU A 157 42.35 11.37 12.70
C LEU A 157 41.73 12.21 13.84
N VAL A 158 41.80 13.54 13.74
CA VAL A 158 41.24 14.47 14.73
C VAL A 158 39.91 15.01 14.26
N LEU A 159 38.82 14.72 15.01
CA LEU A 159 37.44 15.15 14.71
C LEU A 159 36.86 16.03 15.84
N ASN A 160 37.50 16.17 16.96
CA ASN A 160 37.04 16.99 18.10
C ASN A 160 36.67 18.42 17.64
N GLY A 161 35.54 18.93 18.09
CA GLY A 161 35.06 20.26 17.80
C GLY A 161 34.35 20.41 16.43
N LEU A 162 34.31 19.37 15.60
CA LEU A 162 33.56 19.36 14.35
C LEU A 162 32.12 18.94 14.57
N THR A 163 31.20 19.45 13.75
CA THR A 163 29.86 18.86 13.69
C THR A 163 29.94 17.44 13.14
N VAL A 164 28.97 16.57 13.49
CA VAL A 164 28.89 15.19 12.94
C VAL A 164 28.97 15.18 11.41
N LYS A 165 28.33 16.12 10.73
CA LYS A 165 28.35 16.24 9.26
C LYS A 165 29.75 16.55 8.71
N GLU A 166 30.46 17.47 9.32
CA GLU A 166 31.85 17.81 8.94
C GLU A 166 32.81 16.67 9.24
N ALA A 167 32.63 16.02 10.39
CA ALA A 167 33.42 14.85 10.78
C ALA A 167 33.27 13.70 9.79
N ILE A 168 32.04 13.44 9.30
CA ILE A 168 31.76 12.46 8.22
C ILE A 168 32.55 12.81 6.94
N ALA A 169 32.49 14.05 6.50
CA ALA A 169 33.18 14.49 5.29
C ALA A 169 34.71 14.30 5.44
N LYS A 170 35.26 14.78 6.55
CA LYS A 170 36.71 14.69 6.86
C LYS A 170 37.20 13.23 6.96
N THR A 171 36.40 12.34 7.56
CA THR A 171 36.76 10.92 7.64
C THR A 171 36.78 10.26 6.26
N LYS A 172 35.81 10.58 5.39
CA LYS A 172 35.80 10.05 4.02
C LYS A 172 37.02 10.50 3.21
N GLU A 173 37.43 11.75 3.37
CA GLU A 173 38.63 12.30 2.73
C GLU A 173 39.90 11.63 3.29
N TYR A 174 40.00 11.49 4.59
CA TYR A 174 41.14 10.83 5.25
C TYR A 174 41.32 9.39 4.80
N ILE A 175 40.25 8.60 4.77
CA ILE A 175 40.28 7.20 4.31
C ILE A 175 40.73 7.11 2.84
N LYS A 176 40.28 8.03 1.98
CA LYS A 176 40.72 8.08 0.58
C LYS A 176 42.20 8.46 0.45
N ALA A 177 42.63 9.49 1.18
CA ALA A 177 43.99 10.05 1.10
C ALA A 177 45.05 9.08 1.65
N THR A 178 44.70 8.33 2.71
CA THR A 178 45.62 7.37 3.37
C THR A 178 45.61 5.96 2.75
N GLY A 179 44.66 5.68 1.84
CA GLY A 179 44.50 4.35 1.26
C GLY A 179 44.01 3.28 2.23
N LEU A 180 43.55 3.68 3.44
CA LEU A 180 43.00 2.79 4.46
C LEU A 180 41.73 2.06 4.02
N GLY A 181 41.06 2.54 2.98
CA GLY A 181 39.85 1.94 2.46
C GLY A 181 39.25 2.71 1.31
N ARG A 182 38.04 2.36 0.93
CA ARG A 182 37.27 3.05 -0.11
C ARG A 182 35.91 3.51 0.39
N VAL A 183 35.47 4.69 -0.02
CA VAL A 183 34.10 5.15 0.21
C VAL A 183 33.19 4.44 -0.77
N LYS A 184 32.23 3.65 -0.25
CA LYS A 184 31.23 2.92 -1.03
C LYS A 184 29.83 3.40 -0.61
N VAL A 185 28.97 3.62 -1.59
CA VAL A 185 27.53 3.81 -1.33
C VAL A 185 26.91 2.43 -1.23
N ASN A 186 26.40 2.10 -0.05
CA ASN A 186 25.64 0.89 0.16
C ASN A 186 24.15 1.21 0.10
N PHE A 187 23.47 0.58 -0.85
CA PHE A 187 22.01 0.66 -0.91
C PHE A 187 21.42 -0.31 0.12
N ARG A 188 20.36 0.13 0.82
CA ARG A 188 19.60 -0.74 1.73
C ARG A 188 18.61 -1.60 0.93
N LEU A 189 19.12 -2.34 -0.03
CA LEU A 189 18.35 -3.28 -0.83
C LEU A 189 18.79 -4.69 -0.45
N ARG A 190 17.82 -5.59 -0.28
CA ARG A 190 18.09 -7.03 -0.22
C ARG A 190 18.22 -7.53 -1.65
N ASP A 191 19.10 -8.49 -1.86
CA ASP A 191 19.19 -9.17 -3.15
C ASP A 191 17.84 -9.79 -3.50
N ALA A 192 17.38 -9.54 -4.71
CA ALA A 192 16.18 -10.18 -5.22
C ALA A 192 16.57 -11.56 -5.76
N ILE A 193 16.06 -12.60 -5.12
CA ILE A 193 16.18 -13.96 -5.65
C ILE A 193 15.15 -14.12 -6.76
N PHE A 194 15.62 -14.26 -8.00
CA PHE A 194 14.75 -14.41 -9.18
C PHE A 194 14.42 -15.89 -9.45
N SER A 195 14.06 -16.64 -8.39
CA SER A 195 13.60 -18.02 -8.50
C SER A 195 12.62 -18.36 -7.37
N ARG A 196 11.77 -19.35 -7.60
CA ARG A 196 10.80 -19.84 -6.62
C ARG A 196 10.72 -21.36 -6.68
N GLN A 197 10.59 -21.96 -5.51
CA GLN A 197 10.33 -23.39 -5.32
C GLN A 197 8.82 -23.66 -5.50
N ARG A 198 8.31 -23.37 -6.69
CA ARG A 198 6.89 -23.49 -7.04
C ARG A 198 6.76 -24.13 -8.43
N TYR A 199 5.63 -24.80 -8.67
CA TYR A 199 5.31 -25.32 -9.99
C TYR A 199 4.83 -24.20 -10.93
N TRP A 200 3.86 -23.41 -10.50
CA TRP A 200 3.30 -22.31 -11.30
C TRP A 200 4.24 -21.12 -11.37
N GLY A 201 4.79 -20.91 -12.56
CA GLY A 201 5.71 -19.85 -12.92
C GLY A 201 6.39 -20.19 -14.25
N GLU A 202 6.99 -19.21 -14.91
CA GLU A 202 7.78 -19.46 -16.12
C GLU A 202 8.99 -20.33 -15.78
N PRO A 203 9.22 -21.46 -16.49
CA PRO A 203 10.38 -22.29 -16.27
C PRO A 203 11.65 -21.59 -16.76
N PHE A 204 12.77 -21.82 -16.07
CA PHE A 204 14.06 -21.35 -16.54
C PHE A 204 14.54 -22.22 -17.70
N PRO A 205 14.91 -21.64 -18.86
CA PRO A 205 15.46 -22.39 -19.99
C PRO A 205 16.93 -22.72 -19.74
N VAL A 206 17.22 -23.44 -18.65
CA VAL A 206 18.57 -23.72 -18.14
C VAL A 206 18.71 -25.18 -17.80
N TYR A 207 19.81 -25.78 -18.24
CA TYR A 207 20.26 -27.11 -17.82
C TYR A 207 21.61 -27.01 -17.09
N TYR A 208 21.94 -28.01 -16.29
CA TYR A 208 23.17 -28.03 -15.49
C TYR A 208 24.14 -29.07 -15.98
N LYS A 209 25.36 -28.62 -16.33
CA LYS A 209 26.52 -29.48 -16.65
C LYS A 209 27.62 -29.20 -15.63
N ASP A 210 28.08 -30.25 -14.93
CA ASP A 210 29.10 -30.15 -13.89
C ASP A 210 28.77 -29.09 -12.82
N GLY A 211 27.48 -28.93 -12.47
CA GLY A 211 26.99 -27.93 -11.53
C GLY A 211 26.95 -26.49 -12.06
N MET A 212 27.34 -26.28 -13.33
CA MET A 212 27.27 -24.96 -13.97
C MET A 212 26.01 -24.83 -14.85
N PRO A 213 25.32 -23.70 -14.81
CA PRO A 213 24.12 -23.45 -15.61
C PRO A 213 24.48 -23.12 -17.07
N TYR A 214 23.75 -23.70 -18.00
CA TYR A 214 23.82 -23.41 -19.43
C TYR A 214 22.42 -23.15 -19.97
N MET A 215 22.30 -22.17 -20.87
CA MET A 215 21.03 -21.89 -21.56
C MET A 215 20.74 -22.95 -22.62
N ILE A 216 19.46 -23.31 -22.76
CA ILE A 216 18.99 -24.03 -23.95
C ILE A 216 19.00 -23.10 -25.17
N ASP A 217 19.04 -23.67 -26.36
CA ASP A 217 19.02 -22.89 -27.60
C ASP A 217 17.71 -22.11 -27.74
N GLU A 218 17.81 -20.85 -28.13
CA GLU A 218 16.66 -19.94 -28.27
C GLU A 218 15.61 -20.49 -29.27
N SER A 219 16.05 -21.21 -30.30
CA SER A 219 15.14 -21.86 -31.25
C SER A 219 14.28 -22.99 -30.65
N CYS A 220 14.56 -23.39 -29.41
CA CYS A 220 13.82 -24.43 -28.69
C CYS A 220 12.80 -23.85 -27.67
N LEU A 221 12.62 -22.55 -27.66
CA LEU A 221 11.62 -21.88 -26.83
C LEU A 221 10.25 -21.85 -27.54
N PRO A 222 9.15 -21.88 -26.80
CA PRO A 222 9.04 -21.85 -25.34
C PRO A 222 9.35 -23.21 -24.70
N LEU A 223 9.98 -23.17 -23.49
CA LEU A 223 10.07 -24.34 -22.62
C LEU A 223 8.77 -24.44 -21.80
N GLU A 224 8.01 -25.51 -22.02
CA GLU A 224 6.74 -25.75 -21.35
C GLU A 224 6.92 -26.51 -20.04
N LEU A 225 6.04 -26.22 -19.05
CA LEU A 225 6.03 -26.94 -17.78
C LEU A 225 5.65 -28.41 -17.99
N PRO A 226 6.35 -29.37 -17.36
CA PRO A 226 6.03 -30.79 -17.46
C PRO A 226 4.82 -31.13 -16.58
N GLU A 227 4.14 -32.21 -16.88
CA GLU A 227 3.16 -32.79 -15.95
C GLU A 227 3.86 -33.33 -14.70
N VAL A 228 3.24 -33.10 -13.54
CA VAL A 228 3.71 -33.58 -12.24
C VAL A 228 2.57 -34.21 -11.46
N ALA A 229 2.89 -35.27 -10.71
CA ALA A 229 1.89 -35.96 -9.89
C ALA A 229 1.43 -35.15 -8.67
N LYS A 230 2.27 -34.24 -8.17
CA LYS A 230 2.01 -33.40 -6.99
C LYS A 230 2.64 -32.01 -7.14
N PHE A 231 1.94 -30.99 -6.66
CA PHE A 231 2.43 -29.59 -6.64
C PHE A 231 3.11 -29.22 -5.30
N LEU A 232 3.52 -30.21 -4.52
CA LEU A 232 4.23 -30.07 -3.25
C LEU A 232 5.72 -30.33 -3.46
N PRO A 233 6.62 -29.88 -2.58
CA PRO A 233 8.00 -30.28 -2.60
C PRO A 233 8.16 -31.80 -2.54
N THR A 234 9.30 -32.32 -3.05
CA THR A 234 9.65 -33.74 -2.92
C THR A 234 9.96 -34.08 -1.46
N GLU A 235 10.03 -35.37 -1.13
CA GLU A 235 10.43 -35.82 0.20
C GLU A 235 11.86 -35.43 0.58
N THR A 236 12.71 -35.19 -0.43
CA THR A 236 14.08 -34.69 -0.27
C THR A 236 14.18 -33.16 -0.20
N GLY A 237 13.04 -32.45 -0.31
CA GLY A 237 12.97 -31.00 -0.22
C GLY A 237 13.21 -30.26 -1.55
N GLU A 238 13.26 -30.97 -2.67
CA GLU A 238 13.35 -30.33 -3.99
C GLU A 238 12.04 -29.64 -4.37
N PRO A 239 12.10 -28.63 -5.26
CA PRO A 239 10.90 -27.99 -5.80
C PRO A 239 9.91 -28.96 -6.45
N PRO A 240 8.63 -28.58 -6.64
CA PRO A 240 7.61 -29.45 -7.24
C PRO A 240 7.99 -30.06 -8.60
N LEU A 241 8.82 -29.37 -9.42
CA LEU A 241 9.34 -29.91 -10.67
C LEU A 241 10.25 -31.15 -10.48
N GLY A 242 10.74 -31.38 -9.26
CA GLY A 242 11.45 -32.62 -8.91
C GLY A 242 10.58 -33.88 -8.98
N HIS A 243 9.23 -33.74 -9.02
CA HIS A 243 8.32 -34.87 -9.28
C HIS A 243 8.15 -35.20 -10.77
N ALA A 244 8.66 -34.38 -11.68
CA ALA A 244 8.57 -34.63 -13.10
C ALA A 244 9.42 -35.83 -13.49
N THR A 245 8.88 -36.73 -14.30
CA THR A 245 9.63 -37.85 -14.87
C THR A 245 10.33 -37.49 -16.18
N LYS A 246 9.81 -36.46 -16.86
CA LYS A 246 10.35 -35.95 -18.15
C LYS A 246 10.77 -34.48 -17.96
N TRP A 247 11.97 -34.25 -17.42
CA TRP A 247 12.53 -32.93 -17.18
C TRP A 247 14.06 -32.93 -17.26
N ALA A 248 14.59 -33.50 -18.36
CA ALA A 248 15.99 -33.49 -18.72
C ALA A 248 16.17 -32.89 -20.12
N TRP A 249 17.30 -32.29 -20.39
CA TRP A 249 17.62 -31.62 -21.65
C TRP A 249 18.60 -32.45 -22.46
N ASP A 250 18.19 -32.90 -23.65
CA ASP A 250 19.05 -33.54 -24.65
C ASP A 250 19.68 -32.47 -25.54
N THR A 251 20.99 -32.26 -25.38
CA THR A 251 21.74 -31.24 -26.12
C THR A 251 21.98 -31.61 -27.60
N VAL A 252 21.84 -32.88 -27.96
CA VAL A 252 22.03 -33.39 -29.35
C VAL A 252 20.73 -33.24 -30.14
N ASN A 253 19.61 -33.74 -29.55
CA ASN A 253 18.30 -33.70 -30.20
C ASN A 253 17.56 -32.38 -29.92
N LYS A 254 18.09 -31.53 -29.03
CA LYS A 254 17.53 -30.23 -28.64
C LYS A 254 16.07 -30.33 -28.18
N CYS A 255 15.78 -31.25 -27.27
CA CYS A 255 14.44 -31.48 -26.74
C CYS A 255 14.47 -31.91 -25.27
N VAL A 256 13.32 -31.79 -24.62
CA VAL A 256 13.08 -32.31 -23.27
C VAL A 256 12.85 -33.82 -23.35
N THR A 257 13.55 -34.59 -22.52
CA THR A 257 13.51 -36.06 -22.48
C THR A 257 13.29 -36.56 -21.04
N ASP A 258 13.15 -37.90 -20.92
CA ASP A 258 12.96 -38.54 -19.62
C ASP A 258 14.22 -38.45 -18.75
N ASN A 259 14.03 -38.28 -17.44
CA ASN A 259 15.11 -38.13 -16.47
C ASN A 259 15.99 -39.38 -16.38
N GLU A 260 15.45 -40.55 -16.71
CA GLU A 260 16.20 -41.82 -16.77
C GLU A 260 17.33 -41.78 -17.79
N ASN A 261 17.26 -40.90 -18.79
CA ASN A 261 18.24 -40.76 -19.84
C ASN A 261 19.44 -39.86 -19.45
N ILE A 262 19.44 -39.25 -18.27
CA ILE A 262 20.52 -38.34 -17.84
C ILE A 262 21.84 -39.11 -17.75
N ASP A 263 22.75 -38.75 -18.61
CA ASP A 263 24.10 -39.34 -18.69
C ASP A 263 25.20 -38.36 -18.25
N ASN A 264 24.87 -37.10 -18.04
CA ASN A 264 25.79 -35.99 -17.75
C ASN A 264 26.89 -35.79 -18.81
N ILE A 265 26.68 -36.28 -20.04
CA ILE A 265 27.56 -36.12 -21.20
C ILE A 265 26.83 -35.36 -22.31
N THR A 266 25.63 -35.82 -22.67
CA THR A 266 24.76 -35.25 -23.71
C THR A 266 23.38 -34.88 -23.18
N ILE A 267 22.93 -35.52 -22.12
CA ILE A 267 21.63 -35.31 -21.49
C ILE A 267 21.83 -34.84 -20.03
N PHE A 268 21.29 -33.71 -19.72
CA PHE A 268 21.53 -33.00 -18.46
C PHE A 268 20.23 -32.66 -17.74
N PRO A 269 20.24 -32.53 -16.38
CA PRO A 269 19.06 -32.08 -15.62
C PRO A 269 18.72 -30.61 -15.92
N LEU A 270 17.43 -30.32 -16.08
CA LEU A 270 16.90 -28.96 -16.18
C LEU A 270 16.73 -28.34 -14.77
N GLU A 271 16.68 -27.00 -14.71
CA GLU A 271 16.39 -26.25 -13.49
C GLU A 271 15.01 -26.63 -12.92
N LEU A 272 14.94 -26.87 -11.61
CA LEU A 272 13.72 -27.26 -10.90
C LEU A 272 12.91 -26.08 -10.33
N ASN A 273 13.53 -24.91 -10.23
CA ASN A 273 12.84 -23.70 -9.82
C ASN A 273 12.12 -23.06 -11.01
N THR A 274 11.09 -22.30 -10.72
CA THR A 274 10.43 -21.43 -11.70
C THR A 274 10.75 -19.97 -11.44
N MET A 275 10.55 -19.11 -12.42
CA MET A 275 10.64 -17.66 -12.23
C MET A 275 9.54 -17.19 -11.26
N PRO A 276 9.76 -16.09 -10.52
CA PRO A 276 8.73 -15.53 -9.67
C PRO A 276 7.55 -15.03 -10.52
N GLY A 277 6.34 -15.02 -9.94
CA GLY A 277 5.13 -14.58 -10.64
C GLY A 277 5.21 -13.17 -11.24
N PHE A 278 6.10 -12.32 -10.74
CA PHE A 278 6.32 -11.00 -11.31
C PHE A 278 7.18 -11.00 -12.59
N ALA A 279 7.77 -12.12 -13.00
CA ALA A 279 8.54 -12.20 -14.25
C ALA A 279 7.68 -11.82 -15.46
N GLY A 280 6.53 -12.48 -15.63
CA GLY A 280 5.57 -12.13 -16.67
C GLY A 280 4.80 -10.84 -16.39
N SER A 281 4.28 -10.68 -15.18
CA SER A 281 3.44 -9.53 -14.84
C SER A 281 4.16 -8.18 -14.86
N SER A 282 5.49 -8.15 -14.81
CA SER A 282 6.26 -6.90 -14.86
C SER A 282 6.19 -6.19 -16.21
N ALA A 283 5.99 -6.91 -17.31
CA ALA A 283 5.93 -6.37 -18.67
C ALA A 283 4.64 -6.77 -19.42
N TYR A 284 3.59 -7.21 -18.70
CA TYR A 284 2.38 -7.73 -19.32
C TYR A 284 1.69 -6.73 -20.25
N TYR A 285 1.75 -5.41 -19.94
CA TYR A 285 1.14 -4.34 -20.73
C TYR A 285 1.72 -4.27 -22.14
N LEU A 286 3.00 -4.60 -22.35
CA LEU A 286 3.59 -4.69 -23.69
C LEU A 286 2.99 -5.86 -24.48
N ARG A 287 2.81 -7.01 -23.83
CA ARG A 287 2.16 -8.17 -24.46
C ARG A 287 0.69 -7.88 -24.81
N TYR A 288 -0.03 -7.12 -23.96
CA TYR A 288 -1.41 -6.71 -24.23
C TYR A 288 -1.55 -5.79 -25.45
N MET A 289 -0.50 -5.03 -25.81
CA MET A 289 -0.48 -4.23 -27.02
C MET A 289 -0.48 -5.10 -28.29
N ASP A 290 0.18 -6.27 -28.24
CA ASP A 290 0.37 -7.16 -29.40
C ASP A 290 0.16 -8.65 -29.01
N PRO A 291 -1.06 -9.03 -28.53
CA PRO A 291 -1.30 -10.31 -27.86
C PRO A 291 -1.19 -11.54 -28.76
N ARG A 292 -1.26 -11.37 -30.07
CA ARG A 292 -1.20 -12.44 -31.07
C ARG A 292 0.16 -12.54 -31.77
N ASN A 293 1.15 -11.80 -31.31
CA ASN A 293 2.48 -11.86 -31.86
C ASN A 293 3.24 -13.09 -31.32
N HIS A 294 3.63 -13.98 -32.20
CA HIS A 294 4.38 -15.21 -31.85
C HIS A 294 5.91 -15.06 -31.99
N GLU A 295 6.38 -13.95 -32.56
CA GLU A 295 7.79 -13.72 -32.86
C GLU A 295 8.50 -12.83 -31.85
N ALA A 296 7.75 -11.89 -31.23
CA ALA A 296 8.29 -10.92 -30.28
C ALA A 296 7.31 -10.61 -29.14
N LEU A 297 7.80 -10.05 -28.05
CA LEU A 297 6.99 -9.57 -26.93
C LEU A 297 5.98 -8.52 -27.41
N VAL A 298 6.42 -7.60 -28.26
CA VAL A 298 5.65 -6.59 -28.96
C VAL A 298 6.39 -6.22 -30.25
N SER A 299 5.68 -6.03 -31.36
CA SER A 299 6.30 -5.57 -32.60
C SER A 299 6.66 -4.09 -32.53
N PRO A 300 7.76 -3.64 -33.15
CA PRO A 300 8.17 -2.23 -33.14
C PRO A 300 7.09 -1.27 -33.63
N ALA A 301 6.29 -1.67 -34.61
CA ALA A 301 5.22 -0.85 -35.16
C ALA A 301 4.07 -0.64 -34.16
N VAL A 302 3.70 -1.69 -33.41
CA VAL A 302 2.66 -1.64 -32.38
C VAL A 302 3.14 -0.85 -31.18
N ASP A 303 4.38 -1.07 -30.73
CA ASP A 303 4.96 -0.31 -29.63
C ASP A 303 5.11 1.18 -29.94
N GLN A 304 5.52 1.52 -31.19
CA GLN A 304 5.57 2.91 -31.67
C GLN A 304 4.19 3.57 -31.70
N TYR A 305 3.13 2.80 -31.98
CA TYR A 305 1.74 3.32 -31.99
C TYR A 305 1.23 3.57 -30.57
N TRP A 306 1.31 2.58 -29.67
CA TRP A 306 0.74 2.67 -28.32
C TRP A 306 1.66 3.41 -27.34
N LYS A 307 2.98 3.28 -27.49
CA LYS A 307 4.00 3.84 -26.58
C LYS A 307 3.76 3.41 -25.13
N ASN A 308 3.90 4.35 -24.20
CA ASN A 308 3.60 4.12 -22.80
C ASN A 308 2.09 4.19 -22.51
N VAL A 309 1.66 3.47 -21.50
CA VAL A 309 0.25 3.41 -21.09
C VAL A 309 -0.24 4.77 -20.61
N ASP A 310 -1.36 5.25 -21.17
CA ASP A 310 -1.91 6.58 -20.87
C ASP A 310 -2.37 6.71 -19.42
N LEU A 311 -3.07 5.67 -18.90
CA LEU A 311 -3.62 5.63 -17.57
C LEU A 311 -3.42 4.24 -16.96
N TYR A 312 -2.74 4.19 -15.82
CA TYR A 312 -2.51 2.97 -15.06
C TYR A 312 -3.16 3.06 -13.69
N VAL A 313 -4.10 2.14 -13.41
CA VAL A 313 -4.89 2.16 -12.17
C VAL A 313 -4.59 0.90 -11.37
N GLY A 314 -4.24 1.07 -10.11
CA GLY A 314 -3.94 -0.07 -9.22
C GLY A 314 -3.75 0.36 -7.78
N GLY A 315 -3.96 -0.59 -6.84
CA GLY A 315 -3.87 -0.33 -5.41
C GLY A 315 -2.45 0.05 -4.95
N THR A 316 -2.37 0.78 -3.86
CA THR A 316 -1.11 1.24 -3.25
C THR A 316 -0.23 0.09 -2.75
N GLU A 317 -0.79 -1.10 -2.51
CA GLU A 317 -0.07 -2.32 -2.14
C GLU A 317 0.94 -2.78 -3.20
N HIS A 318 0.76 -2.35 -4.45
CA HIS A 318 1.66 -2.65 -5.56
C HIS A 318 2.85 -1.68 -5.67
N ALA A 319 2.90 -0.62 -4.85
CA ALA A 319 3.97 0.39 -4.90
C ALA A 319 5.37 -0.19 -4.65
N THR A 320 5.49 -1.16 -3.74
CA THR A 320 6.76 -1.82 -3.40
C THR A 320 7.02 -3.12 -4.16
N GLY A 321 6.11 -3.52 -5.03
CA GLY A 321 6.22 -4.75 -5.83
C GLY A 321 6.11 -4.45 -7.32
N HIS A 322 4.93 -4.70 -7.88
CA HIS A 322 4.67 -4.61 -9.32
C HIS A 322 5.12 -3.29 -9.97
N LEU A 323 4.86 -2.14 -9.34
CA LEU A 323 5.22 -0.83 -9.92
C LEU A 323 6.74 -0.64 -10.04
N ILE A 324 7.52 -1.11 -9.06
CA ILE A 324 8.99 -1.09 -9.13
C ILE A 324 9.47 -2.03 -10.24
N TYR A 325 8.94 -3.25 -10.29
CA TYR A 325 9.37 -4.25 -11.26
C TYR A 325 8.98 -3.88 -12.69
N SER A 326 7.77 -3.37 -12.92
CA SER A 326 7.33 -2.93 -14.25
C SER A 326 8.20 -1.78 -14.77
N ARG A 327 8.51 -0.80 -13.90
CA ARG A 327 9.39 0.31 -14.27
C ARG A 327 10.82 -0.17 -14.55
N PHE A 328 11.36 -1.08 -13.73
CA PHE A 328 12.68 -1.65 -13.94
C PHE A 328 12.76 -2.41 -15.28
N TRP A 329 11.81 -3.31 -15.53
CA TRP A 329 11.74 -4.06 -16.78
C TRP A 329 11.58 -3.15 -18.00
N ASN A 330 10.72 -2.15 -17.93
CA ASN A 330 10.52 -1.22 -19.06
C ASN A 330 11.80 -0.47 -19.40
N LYS A 331 12.52 0.05 -18.38
CA LYS A 331 13.81 0.72 -18.59
C LYS A 331 14.87 -0.22 -19.18
N PHE A 332 14.92 -1.44 -18.69
CA PHE A 332 15.81 -2.46 -19.24
C PHE A 332 15.47 -2.77 -20.72
N LEU A 333 14.21 -2.98 -21.04
CA LEU A 333 13.76 -3.23 -22.41
C LEU A 333 13.98 -2.02 -23.33
N HIS A 334 13.86 -0.81 -22.78
CA HIS A 334 14.19 0.42 -23.51
C HIS A 334 15.70 0.51 -23.82
N ASP A 335 16.56 0.23 -22.86
CA ASP A 335 18.01 0.22 -23.05
C ASP A 335 18.45 -0.81 -24.12
N TRP A 336 17.69 -1.89 -24.27
CA TRP A 336 17.88 -2.90 -25.31
C TRP A 336 17.18 -2.60 -26.64
N GLY A 337 16.46 -1.45 -26.74
CA GLY A 337 15.76 -1.03 -27.95
C GLY A 337 14.49 -1.84 -28.28
N ILE A 338 13.94 -2.56 -27.29
CA ILE A 338 12.70 -3.32 -27.44
C ILE A 338 11.48 -2.43 -27.17
N SER A 339 11.53 -1.57 -26.16
CA SER A 339 10.48 -0.57 -25.89
C SER A 339 10.90 0.82 -26.31
N VAL A 340 10.02 1.55 -27.01
CA VAL A 340 10.27 2.94 -27.45
C VAL A 340 10.16 3.95 -26.31
N ALA A 341 9.39 3.64 -25.27
CA ALA A 341 9.18 4.51 -24.13
C ALA A 341 10.11 4.16 -22.96
N GLU A 342 10.80 5.15 -22.38
CA GLU A 342 11.65 4.94 -21.20
C GLU A 342 10.82 4.65 -19.94
N GLU A 343 9.68 5.33 -19.76
CA GLU A 343 8.77 5.13 -18.64
C GLU A 343 7.52 4.36 -19.09
N PRO A 344 7.03 3.37 -18.33
CA PRO A 344 5.93 2.50 -18.76
C PRO A 344 4.57 3.20 -18.74
N PHE A 345 4.35 4.16 -17.85
CA PHE A 345 3.05 4.77 -17.57
C PHE A 345 3.12 6.29 -17.61
N GLN A 346 2.15 6.95 -18.26
CA GLN A 346 2.03 8.41 -18.29
C GLN A 346 1.37 8.95 -17.02
N LYS A 347 0.29 8.29 -16.58
CA LYS A 347 -0.45 8.67 -15.38
C LYS A 347 -0.75 7.43 -14.54
N LEU A 348 -0.43 7.51 -13.25
CA LEU A 348 -0.74 6.49 -12.27
C LEU A 348 -1.83 7.00 -11.32
N VAL A 349 -2.84 6.19 -11.09
CA VAL A 349 -3.87 6.41 -10.07
C VAL A 349 -3.87 5.23 -9.11
N ASN A 350 -3.52 5.48 -7.85
CA ASN A 350 -3.58 4.48 -6.80
C ASN A 350 -4.85 4.66 -5.97
N GLN A 351 -5.69 3.63 -5.91
CA GLN A 351 -6.84 3.63 -5.03
C GLN A 351 -6.37 3.50 -3.58
N GLY A 352 -7.01 4.25 -2.68
CA GLY A 352 -6.90 4.05 -1.25
C GLY A 352 -7.52 2.71 -0.84
N MET A 353 -7.01 2.14 0.25
CA MET A 353 -7.52 0.88 0.78
C MET A 353 -8.88 1.07 1.46
N ILE A 354 -9.78 0.12 1.29
CA ILE A 354 -10.95 -0.02 2.14
C ILE A 354 -10.50 -0.71 3.42
N GLN A 355 -10.66 -0.02 4.55
CA GLN A 355 -10.22 -0.48 5.86
C GLN A 355 -11.37 -1.13 6.61
N GLY A 356 -11.05 -2.11 7.46
CA GLY A 356 -12.01 -2.74 8.34
C GLY A 356 -12.23 -1.92 9.61
N ARG A 357 -13.43 -1.99 10.14
CA ARG A 357 -13.70 -1.58 11.51
C ARG A 357 -13.53 -2.80 12.40
N SER A 358 -12.41 -2.84 13.13
CA SER A 358 -12.18 -3.88 14.15
C SER A 358 -12.99 -3.58 15.39
N ASN A 359 -13.57 -4.60 15.99
CA ASN A 359 -14.19 -4.52 17.30
C ASN A 359 -13.35 -5.23 18.35
N PHE A 360 -13.40 -4.74 19.58
CA PHE A 360 -12.62 -5.25 20.70
C PHE A 360 -13.49 -5.61 21.89
N VAL A 361 -13.19 -6.76 22.47
CA VAL A 361 -13.64 -7.12 23.82
C VAL A 361 -12.46 -7.00 24.78
N TYR A 362 -12.70 -6.72 26.04
CA TYR A 362 -11.67 -6.47 27.04
C TYR A 362 -11.69 -7.56 28.09
N ARG A 363 -10.70 -8.46 28.01
CA ARG A 363 -10.55 -9.57 28.95
C ARG A 363 -9.81 -9.08 30.19
N ILE A 364 -10.38 -9.33 31.38
CA ILE A 364 -9.70 -9.08 32.65
C ILE A 364 -8.55 -10.08 32.78
N LYS A 365 -7.36 -9.58 33.15
CA LYS A 365 -6.13 -10.35 33.22
C LYS A 365 -6.31 -11.62 34.06
N ASP A 366 -5.77 -12.74 33.57
CA ASP A 366 -5.78 -14.05 34.20
C ASP A 366 -7.18 -14.63 34.52
N THR A 367 -8.24 -14.13 33.87
CA THR A 367 -9.61 -14.62 34.01
C THR A 367 -10.25 -14.96 32.66
N ASN A 368 -11.47 -15.53 32.69
CA ASN A 368 -12.34 -15.65 31.50
C ASN A 368 -13.53 -14.68 31.58
N THR A 369 -13.33 -13.54 32.25
CA THR A 369 -14.33 -12.49 32.41
C THR A 369 -14.00 -11.31 31.50
N PHE A 370 -15.00 -10.82 30.80
CA PHE A 370 -14.91 -9.71 29.83
C PHE A 370 -15.70 -8.50 30.34
N VAL A 371 -15.09 -7.34 30.32
CA VAL A 371 -15.69 -6.09 30.81
C VAL A 371 -16.02 -5.16 29.63
N SER A 372 -17.19 -4.55 29.67
CA SER A 372 -17.68 -3.59 28.67
C SER A 372 -16.79 -2.33 28.59
N LEU A 373 -16.74 -1.70 27.42
CA LEU A 373 -15.83 -0.62 27.06
C LEU A 373 -15.68 0.48 28.11
N ASN A 374 -16.80 1.04 28.62
CA ASN A 374 -16.75 2.19 29.52
C ASN A 374 -16.39 1.81 30.97
N LEU A 375 -16.40 0.52 31.29
CA LEU A 375 -16.01 0.00 32.61
C LEU A 375 -14.58 -0.51 32.67
N LYS A 376 -13.89 -0.63 31.52
CA LYS A 376 -12.58 -1.28 31.39
C LYS A 376 -11.48 -0.64 32.26
N ASP A 377 -11.55 0.69 32.48
CA ASP A 377 -10.52 1.42 33.21
C ASP A 377 -10.53 1.11 34.73
N GLN A 378 -11.52 0.34 35.20
CA GLN A 378 -11.61 -0.16 36.57
C GLN A 378 -10.83 -1.48 36.77
N TYR A 379 -10.31 -2.07 35.69
CA TYR A 379 -9.67 -3.39 35.70
C TYR A 379 -8.38 -3.39 34.89
N GLU A 380 -7.46 -4.28 35.17
CA GLU A 380 -6.33 -4.56 34.30
C GLU A 380 -6.81 -5.50 33.18
N VAL A 381 -6.91 -4.97 31.94
CA VAL A 381 -7.54 -5.66 30.82
C VAL A 381 -6.58 -5.82 29.63
N THR A 382 -6.83 -6.88 28.85
CA THR A 382 -6.21 -7.11 27.55
C THR A 382 -7.27 -6.97 26.46
N PRO A 383 -7.12 -6.06 25.47
CA PRO A 383 -8.01 -5.99 24.32
C PRO A 383 -7.82 -7.20 23.40
N ILE A 384 -8.92 -7.78 22.97
CA ILE A 384 -8.95 -8.93 22.04
C ILE A 384 -9.87 -8.58 20.88
N HIS A 385 -9.40 -8.75 19.65
CA HIS A 385 -10.22 -8.60 18.45
C HIS A 385 -11.35 -9.63 18.45
N VAL A 386 -12.55 -9.19 18.07
CA VAL A 386 -13.73 -10.02 17.96
C VAL A 386 -14.30 -9.95 16.54
N ASP A 387 -14.90 -11.05 16.09
CA ASP A 387 -15.50 -11.13 14.75
C ASP A 387 -16.59 -10.08 14.59
N VAL A 388 -16.47 -9.26 13.55
CA VAL A 388 -17.42 -8.17 13.26
C VAL A 388 -18.84 -8.67 13.00
N ASN A 389 -19.01 -9.94 12.60
CA ASN A 389 -20.32 -10.52 12.33
C ASN A 389 -21.14 -10.83 13.60
N ILE A 390 -20.49 -10.88 14.77
CA ILE A 390 -21.17 -11.08 16.07
C ILE A 390 -21.29 -9.79 16.88
N VAL A 391 -21.03 -8.64 16.24
CA VAL A 391 -21.18 -7.29 16.84
C VAL A 391 -22.16 -6.47 16.00
N SER A 392 -23.16 -5.89 16.61
CA SER A 392 -24.12 -5.03 15.94
C SER A 392 -24.26 -3.69 16.69
N ASN A 393 -23.99 -2.57 15.99
CA ASN A 393 -23.98 -1.22 16.58
C ASN A 393 -23.16 -1.16 17.89
N ASP A 394 -21.97 -1.72 17.85
CA ASP A 394 -21.02 -1.85 18.96
C ASP A 394 -21.49 -2.73 20.12
N ILE A 395 -22.62 -3.40 20.00
CA ILE A 395 -23.13 -4.33 21.00
C ILE A 395 -22.76 -5.76 20.60
N LEU A 396 -22.10 -6.48 21.51
CA LEU A 396 -21.70 -7.86 21.34
C LEU A 396 -22.91 -8.81 21.52
N ASP A 397 -23.05 -9.75 20.61
CA ASP A 397 -23.90 -10.93 20.82
C ASP A 397 -23.15 -11.92 21.74
N LEU A 398 -23.62 -12.03 22.99
CA LEU A 398 -22.95 -12.80 24.05
C LEU A 398 -22.97 -14.31 23.76
N GLU A 399 -24.08 -14.81 23.22
CA GLU A 399 -24.22 -16.25 22.93
C GLU A 399 -23.41 -16.62 21.69
N ALA A 400 -23.41 -15.78 20.67
CA ALA A 400 -22.56 -15.97 19.51
C ALA A 400 -21.06 -15.89 19.89
N PHE A 401 -20.67 -15.02 20.82
CA PHE A 401 -19.30 -14.94 21.31
C PHE A 401 -18.86 -16.20 22.06
N LYS A 402 -19.70 -16.74 22.93
CA LYS A 402 -19.42 -18.01 23.62
C LYS A 402 -19.26 -19.18 22.65
N ALA A 403 -20.08 -19.20 21.59
CA ALA A 403 -20.04 -20.22 20.55
C ALA A 403 -18.90 -20.04 19.55
N TRP A 404 -18.31 -18.84 19.46
CA TRP A 404 -17.29 -18.51 18.46
C TRP A 404 -16.00 -19.30 18.63
N ARG A 405 -15.58 -19.55 19.89
CA ARG A 405 -14.37 -20.31 20.20
C ARG A 405 -14.54 -21.14 21.47
N PRO A 406 -13.97 -22.35 21.52
CA PRO A 406 -14.08 -23.22 22.70
C PRO A 406 -13.61 -22.55 24.00
N GLU A 407 -12.56 -21.73 23.95
CA GLU A 407 -12.02 -21.02 25.11
C GLU A 407 -12.98 -19.99 25.71
N TYR A 408 -14.02 -19.57 24.99
CA TYR A 408 -15.00 -18.57 25.43
C TYR A 408 -16.34 -19.18 25.86
N GLU A 409 -16.52 -20.51 25.79
CA GLU A 409 -17.76 -21.18 26.18
C GLU A 409 -18.20 -20.82 27.61
N THR A 410 -17.24 -20.65 28.52
CA THR A 410 -17.47 -20.28 29.93
C THR A 410 -17.26 -18.79 30.21
N ALA A 411 -17.27 -17.95 29.19
CA ALA A 411 -17.04 -16.53 29.38
C ALA A 411 -18.11 -15.86 30.23
N GLU A 412 -17.68 -15.03 31.17
CA GLU A 412 -18.51 -14.16 31.99
C GLU A 412 -18.40 -12.72 31.53
N PHE A 413 -19.45 -11.91 31.74
CA PHE A 413 -19.50 -10.55 31.22
C PHE A 413 -19.91 -9.55 32.30
N ILE A 414 -19.17 -8.45 32.37
CA ILE A 414 -19.53 -7.25 33.14
C ILE A 414 -20.13 -6.25 32.15
N LEU A 415 -21.46 -6.05 32.28
CA LEU A 415 -22.29 -5.34 31.33
C LEU A 415 -22.55 -3.89 31.75
N GLU A 416 -22.85 -3.03 30.77
CA GLU A 416 -23.38 -1.68 30.94
C GLU A 416 -24.86 -1.70 30.57
N ASP A 417 -25.75 -1.37 31.50
CA ASP A 417 -27.21 -1.34 31.31
C ASP A 417 -27.73 -2.62 30.60
N GLY A 418 -27.18 -3.79 30.99
CA GLY A 418 -27.55 -5.07 30.44
C GLY A 418 -26.99 -5.38 29.03
N LYS A 419 -26.08 -4.59 28.51
CA LYS A 419 -25.42 -4.77 27.21
C LYS A 419 -23.91 -4.80 27.37
N TYR A 420 -23.23 -5.52 26.47
CA TYR A 420 -21.79 -5.47 26.34
C TYR A 420 -21.42 -4.53 25.18
N ILE A 421 -20.76 -3.44 25.45
CA ILE A 421 -20.33 -2.47 24.46
C ILE A 421 -18.86 -2.78 24.10
N CYS A 422 -18.60 -3.04 22.83
CA CYS A 422 -17.27 -3.27 22.29
C CYS A 422 -16.53 -1.96 22.06
N GLY A 423 -15.20 -1.97 22.20
CA GLY A 423 -14.35 -0.95 21.59
C GLY A 423 -14.25 -1.12 20.09
N TRP A 424 -13.74 -0.11 19.40
CA TRP A 424 -13.49 -0.20 17.97
C TRP A 424 -12.29 0.63 17.52
N ALA A 425 -11.70 0.22 16.41
CA ALA A 425 -10.68 0.99 15.69
C ALA A 425 -10.77 0.71 14.19
N VAL A 426 -10.30 1.68 13.39
CA VAL A 426 -10.17 1.49 11.94
C VAL A 426 -8.79 0.90 11.67
N GLU A 427 -8.76 -0.29 11.07
CA GLU A 427 -7.55 -1.05 10.81
C GLU A 427 -7.57 -1.66 9.40
N LYS A 428 -6.43 -2.14 8.92
CA LYS A 428 -6.36 -2.91 7.70
C LYS A 428 -7.22 -4.17 7.83
N MET A 429 -8.04 -4.48 6.83
CA MET A 429 -8.80 -5.75 6.80
C MET A 429 -7.84 -6.93 6.75
N SER A 430 -7.98 -7.86 7.70
CA SER A 430 -7.25 -9.12 7.71
C SER A 430 -8.01 -10.20 8.48
N LYS A 431 -7.77 -11.46 8.12
CA LYS A 431 -8.38 -12.62 8.82
C LYS A 431 -8.00 -12.66 10.30
N SER A 432 -6.79 -12.23 10.66
CA SER A 432 -6.30 -12.21 12.05
C SER A 432 -6.93 -11.11 12.90
N MET A 433 -7.49 -10.08 12.28
CA MET A 433 -8.20 -8.97 12.95
C MET A 433 -9.72 -9.20 13.00
N PHE A 434 -10.23 -10.27 12.38
CA PHE A 434 -11.66 -10.62 12.32
C PHE A 434 -12.58 -9.48 11.84
N ASN A 435 -12.04 -8.60 10.98
CA ASN A 435 -12.69 -7.40 10.47
C ASN A 435 -12.92 -7.44 8.95
N VAL A 436 -12.86 -8.63 8.34
CA VAL A 436 -13.04 -8.80 6.90
C VAL A 436 -14.53 -8.80 6.57
N VAL A 437 -14.91 -8.00 5.59
CA VAL A 437 -16.24 -8.03 4.97
C VAL A 437 -16.14 -8.85 3.68
N ASN A 438 -16.92 -9.92 3.59
CA ASN A 438 -16.96 -10.77 2.39
C ASN A 438 -17.86 -10.14 1.33
N PRO A 439 -17.35 -9.82 0.12
CA PRO A 439 -18.15 -9.28 -0.98
C PRO A 439 -19.34 -10.17 -1.35
N ASP A 440 -19.20 -11.50 -1.34
CA ASP A 440 -20.28 -12.44 -1.69
C ASP A 440 -21.50 -12.24 -0.80
N MET A 441 -21.30 -12.10 0.53
CA MET A 441 -22.39 -11.84 1.47
C MET A 441 -23.09 -10.50 1.21
N ILE A 442 -22.33 -9.49 0.81
CA ILE A 442 -22.89 -8.17 0.48
C ILE A 442 -23.67 -8.23 -0.83
N VAL A 443 -23.15 -8.93 -1.83
CA VAL A 443 -23.82 -9.12 -3.13
C VAL A 443 -25.13 -9.92 -2.95
N GLU A 444 -25.11 -10.98 -2.15
CA GLU A 444 -26.32 -11.77 -1.86
C GLU A 444 -27.40 -10.94 -1.17
N LYS A 445 -27.01 -10.09 -0.22
CA LYS A 445 -27.95 -9.29 0.58
C LYS A 445 -28.45 -8.04 -0.15
N TYR A 446 -27.60 -7.35 -0.88
CA TYR A 446 -27.87 -6.02 -1.43
C TYR A 446 -27.79 -5.94 -2.95
N GLY A 447 -27.19 -6.91 -3.61
CA GLY A 447 -26.90 -6.90 -5.05
C GLY A 447 -25.56 -6.28 -5.40
N ALA A 448 -24.98 -6.71 -6.53
CA ALA A 448 -23.66 -6.28 -7.01
C ALA A 448 -23.60 -4.77 -7.32
N ASP A 449 -24.65 -4.21 -7.93
CA ASP A 449 -24.70 -2.78 -8.25
C ASP A 449 -24.69 -1.91 -6.99
N THR A 450 -25.33 -2.37 -5.91
CA THR A 450 -25.28 -1.66 -4.61
C THR A 450 -23.86 -1.65 -4.05
N LEU A 451 -23.15 -2.78 -4.08
CA LEU A 451 -21.77 -2.88 -3.64
C LEU A 451 -20.86 -1.94 -4.45
N ARG A 452 -20.92 -2.04 -5.79
CA ARG A 452 -20.12 -1.20 -6.71
C ARG A 452 -20.30 0.29 -6.45
N MET A 453 -21.56 0.74 -6.40
CA MET A 453 -21.86 2.15 -6.14
C MET A 453 -21.46 2.58 -4.74
N TYR A 454 -21.58 1.70 -3.74
CA TYR A 454 -21.21 2.03 -2.37
C TYR A 454 -19.69 2.21 -2.21
N GLU A 455 -18.88 1.33 -2.81
CA GLU A 455 -17.43 1.49 -2.82
C GLU A 455 -16.98 2.82 -3.46
N MET A 456 -17.61 3.22 -4.57
CA MET A 456 -17.37 4.51 -5.20
C MET A 456 -17.87 5.68 -4.35
N PHE A 457 -18.94 5.50 -3.57
CA PHE A 457 -19.55 6.55 -2.74
C PHE A 457 -18.77 6.84 -1.46
N LEU A 458 -18.02 5.88 -0.92
CA LEU A 458 -17.31 6.01 0.38
C LEU A 458 -16.38 7.22 0.49
N GLY A 459 -15.87 7.75 -0.62
CA GLY A 459 -15.02 8.95 -0.65
C GLY A 459 -14.13 9.04 -1.88
N PRO A 460 -13.20 10.00 -1.93
CA PRO A 460 -12.26 10.15 -3.04
C PRO A 460 -11.45 8.88 -3.29
N VAL A 461 -11.18 8.56 -4.56
CA VAL A 461 -10.59 7.28 -4.99
C VAL A 461 -9.22 7.01 -4.36
N GLU A 462 -8.40 8.04 -4.20
CA GLU A 462 -7.02 7.90 -3.70
C GLU A 462 -6.91 7.81 -2.17
N GLN A 463 -8.01 8.05 -1.44
CA GLN A 463 -8.01 8.04 0.02
C GLN A 463 -8.44 6.68 0.55
N SER A 464 -7.74 6.21 1.59
CA SER A 464 -8.21 5.06 2.39
C SER A 464 -9.46 5.41 3.17
N LYS A 465 -10.41 4.47 3.26
CA LYS A 465 -11.76 4.70 3.79
C LYS A 465 -12.17 3.53 4.68
N PRO A 466 -12.81 3.79 5.84
CA PRO A 466 -13.40 2.73 6.62
C PRO A 466 -14.65 2.19 5.93
N TRP A 467 -14.82 0.88 5.92
CA TRP A 467 -16.08 0.26 5.56
C TRP A 467 -17.11 0.47 6.68
N ASP A 468 -18.31 0.91 6.30
CA ASP A 468 -19.46 1.01 7.19
C ASP A 468 -20.65 0.26 6.57
N THR A 469 -21.00 -0.87 7.14
CA THR A 469 -22.11 -1.72 6.66
C THR A 469 -23.46 -1.00 6.73
N ASN A 470 -23.62 -0.03 7.64
CA ASN A 470 -24.87 0.73 7.75
C ASN A 470 -25.05 1.75 6.62
N GLY A 471 -23.96 2.26 6.06
CA GLY A 471 -23.97 3.24 4.98
C GLY A 471 -24.50 2.69 3.66
N ILE A 472 -24.39 1.39 3.40
CA ILE A 472 -24.78 0.75 2.14
C ILE A 472 -26.30 0.80 1.89
N ASP A 473 -27.12 0.84 2.95
CA ASP A 473 -28.58 0.94 2.84
C ASP A 473 -29.02 2.20 2.09
N GLY A 474 -28.26 3.29 2.17
CA GLY A 474 -28.53 4.52 1.44
C GLY A 474 -28.46 4.32 -0.07
N VAL A 475 -27.44 3.62 -0.54
CA VAL A 475 -27.25 3.29 -1.96
C VAL A 475 -28.30 2.26 -2.43
N HIS A 476 -28.59 1.26 -1.61
CA HIS A 476 -29.61 0.26 -1.94
C HIS A 476 -31.00 0.91 -2.13
N ARG A 477 -31.37 1.84 -1.26
CA ARG A 477 -32.62 2.62 -1.39
C ARG A 477 -32.60 3.50 -2.63
N PHE A 478 -31.44 4.05 -3.02
CA PHE A 478 -31.31 4.80 -4.26
C PHE A 478 -31.61 3.93 -5.47
N ILE A 479 -31.04 2.74 -5.59
CA ILE A 479 -31.29 1.81 -6.71
C ILE A 479 -32.78 1.47 -6.79
N LYS A 480 -33.44 1.18 -5.67
CA LYS A 480 -34.90 0.96 -5.61
C LYS A 480 -35.69 2.18 -6.08
N LYS A 481 -35.24 3.38 -5.70
CA LYS A 481 -35.88 4.61 -6.15
C LYS A 481 -35.67 4.87 -7.64
N PHE A 482 -34.49 4.57 -8.18
CA PHE A 482 -34.22 4.63 -9.61
C PHE A 482 -35.14 3.67 -10.38
N TRP A 483 -35.25 2.42 -9.94
CA TRP A 483 -36.19 1.43 -10.50
C TRP A 483 -37.62 1.94 -10.52
N SER A 484 -38.06 2.65 -9.46
CA SER A 484 -39.43 3.19 -9.35
C SER A 484 -39.77 4.31 -10.37
N LEU A 485 -38.81 4.80 -11.17
CA LEU A 485 -39.10 5.67 -12.33
C LEU A 485 -39.66 4.87 -13.53
N PHE A 486 -39.40 3.56 -13.56
CA PHE A 486 -39.79 2.67 -14.68
C PHE A 486 -41.01 1.82 -14.35
N TYR A 487 -41.13 1.42 -13.08
CA TYR A 487 -42.22 0.55 -12.61
C TYR A 487 -42.87 1.08 -11.35
N ASP A 488 -44.18 0.94 -11.26
CA ASP A 488 -44.91 1.26 -10.03
C ASP A 488 -44.74 0.15 -8.95
N ARG A 489 -45.45 0.32 -7.82
CA ARG A 489 -45.41 -0.66 -6.72
C ARG A 489 -46.08 -1.99 -7.03
N ASN A 490 -46.93 -2.04 -8.09
CA ASN A 490 -47.61 -3.24 -8.57
C ASN A 490 -46.82 -3.94 -9.69
N GLY A 491 -45.68 -3.35 -10.11
CA GLY A 491 -44.87 -3.83 -11.24
C GLY A 491 -45.41 -3.40 -12.61
N GLU A 492 -46.28 -2.39 -12.67
CA GLU A 492 -46.76 -1.85 -13.92
C GLU A 492 -45.72 -0.91 -14.55
N TYR A 493 -45.49 -1.04 -15.85
CA TYR A 493 -44.53 -0.25 -16.60
C TYR A 493 -45.06 1.17 -16.82
N LEU A 494 -44.27 2.17 -16.44
CA LEU A 494 -44.69 3.59 -16.43
C LEU A 494 -44.16 4.41 -17.60
N VAL A 495 -43.10 3.95 -18.30
CA VAL A 495 -42.40 4.78 -19.28
C VAL A 495 -43.25 5.06 -20.49
N LYS A 496 -43.20 6.31 -20.97
CA LYS A 496 -43.96 6.81 -22.12
C LYS A 496 -43.04 7.48 -23.12
N ASP A 497 -43.37 7.31 -24.37
CA ASP A 497 -42.74 8.01 -25.49
C ASP A 497 -43.46 9.37 -25.74
N GLU A 498 -43.26 10.26 -24.79
CA GLU A 498 -43.77 11.63 -24.83
C GLU A 498 -42.60 12.61 -24.66
N PRO A 499 -42.69 13.84 -25.23
CA PRO A 499 -41.63 14.84 -25.08
C PRO A 499 -41.38 15.19 -23.59
N ALA A 500 -40.11 15.34 -23.22
CA ALA A 500 -39.73 15.77 -21.89
C ALA A 500 -39.98 17.25 -21.66
N THR A 501 -40.23 17.61 -20.41
CA THR A 501 -40.34 19.00 -19.99
C THR A 501 -38.96 19.65 -19.85
N LYS A 502 -38.93 20.99 -19.85
CA LYS A 502 -37.67 21.74 -19.64
C LYS A 502 -37.02 21.42 -18.31
N GLU A 503 -37.80 21.25 -17.26
CA GLU A 503 -37.34 20.90 -15.93
C GLU A 503 -36.72 19.50 -15.88
N GLU A 504 -37.32 18.51 -16.54
CA GLU A 504 -36.81 17.16 -16.67
C GLU A 504 -35.47 17.13 -17.41
N LEU A 505 -35.39 17.83 -18.57
CA LEU A 505 -34.15 17.97 -19.32
C LEU A 505 -33.07 18.73 -18.55
N LYS A 506 -33.44 19.76 -17.78
CA LYS A 506 -32.52 20.48 -16.91
C LYS A 506 -31.90 19.57 -15.88
N ALA A 507 -32.70 18.76 -15.18
CA ALA A 507 -32.22 17.79 -14.20
C ALA A 507 -31.24 16.79 -14.82
N LEU A 508 -31.57 16.23 -15.99
CA LEU A 508 -30.74 15.31 -16.74
C LEU A 508 -29.41 15.95 -17.18
N HIS A 509 -29.44 17.12 -17.82
CA HIS A 509 -28.22 17.75 -18.34
C HIS A 509 -27.30 18.31 -17.26
N LYS A 510 -27.82 18.69 -16.08
CA LYS A 510 -26.99 18.92 -14.90
C LYS A 510 -26.19 17.68 -14.50
N LEU A 511 -26.87 16.51 -14.50
CA LEU A 511 -26.24 15.23 -14.20
C LEU A 511 -25.17 14.88 -15.23
N ILE A 512 -25.50 14.91 -16.54
CA ILE A 512 -24.55 14.58 -17.62
C ILE A 512 -23.28 15.42 -17.48
N LYS A 513 -23.42 16.74 -17.34
CA LYS A 513 -22.28 17.65 -17.15
C LYS A 513 -21.43 17.27 -15.94
N LYS A 514 -22.10 17.03 -14.81
CA LYS A 514 -21.42 16.73 -13.53
C LYS A 514 -20.68 15.40 -13.62
N VAL A 515 -21.35 14.32 -14.05
CA VAL A 515 -20.78 12.98 -14.09
C VAL A 515 -19.65 12.87 -15.12
N THR A 516 -19.79 13.50 -16.29
CA THR A 516 -18.71 13.54 -17.29
C THR A 516 -17.43 14.14 -16.68
N GLY A 517 -17.51 15.31 -16.07
CA GLY A 517 -16.34 15.94 -15.44
C GLY A 517 -15.81 15.16 -14.22
N ASP A 518 -16.69 14.50 -13.47
CA ASP A 518 -16.30 13.69 -12.33
C ASP A 518 -15.53 12.42 -12.74
N ILE A 519 -15.94 11.77 -13.83
CA ILE A 519 -15.25 10.59 -14.36
C ILE A 519 -13.85 10.98 -14.85
N GLU A 520 -13.71 12.10 -15.56
CA GLU A 520 -12.41 12.60 -16.01
C GLU A 520 -11.45 12.90 -14.85
N GLN A 521 -11.99 13.30 -13.69
CA GLN A 521 -11.24 13.66 -12.48
C GLN A 521 -11.20 12.56 -11.44
N PHE A 522 -11.75 11.37 -11.71
CA PHE A 522 -11.88 10.25 -10.75
C PHE A 522 -12.67 10.61 -9.47
N SER A 523 -13.58 11.57 -9.55
CA SER A 523 -14.43 12.03 -8.43
C SER A 523 -15.73 11.24 -8.33
N TYR A 524 -15.66 9.90 -8.31
CA TYR A 524 -16.82 9.00 -8.38
C TYR A 524 -17.81 9.19 -7.23
N ASN A 525 -17.35 9.54 -6.04
CA ASN A 525 -18.21 9.78 -4.89
C ASN A 525 -19.17 10.96 -5.09
N THR A 526 -18.74 11.99 -5.81
CA THR A 526 -19.61 13.13 -6.17
C THR A 526 -20.58 12.78 -7.29
N SER A 527 -20.19 11.87 -8.21
CA SER A 527 -21.12 11.32 -9.21
C SER A 527 -22.27 10.56 -8.55
N VAL A 528 -21.99 9.69 -7.57
CA VAL A 528 -23.05 8.95 -6.87
C VAL A 528 -24.03 9.91 -6.18
N SER A 529 -23.52 10.96 -5.54
CA SER A 529 -24.38 12.02 -4.97
C SER A 529 -25.21 12.74 -6.02
N ALA A 530 -24.64 13.02 -7.19
CA ALA A 530 -25.35 13.66 -8.31
C ALA A 530 -26.48 12.78 -8.87
N PHE A 531 -26.25 11.46 -8.97
CA PHE A 531 -27.31 10.51 -9.32
C PHE A 531 -28.47 10.55 -8.34
N MET A 532 -28.19 10.56 -7.03
CA MET A 532 -29.23 10.65 -5.99
C MET A 532 -30.06 11.93 -6.12
N ILE A 533 -29.41 13.06 -6.39
CA ILE A 533 -30.07 14.35 -6.58
C ILE A 533 -30.97 14.30 -7.83
N CYS A 534 -30.44 13.87 -8.97
CA CYS A 534 -31.18 13.81 -10.22
C CYS A 534 -32.42 12.90 -10.13
N VAL A 535 -32.26 11.68 -9.58
CA VAL A 535 -33.38 10.75 -9.38
C VAL A 535 -34.43 11.32 -8.42
N ASN A 536 -34.02 12.07 -7.40
CA ASN A 536 -34.96 12.77 -6.51
C ASN A 536 -35.73 13.87 -7.24
N GLU A 537 -35.06 14.67 -8.06
CA GLU A 537 -35.70 15.71 -8.89
C GLU A 537 -36.68 15.10 -9.88
N LEU A 538 -36.27 14.10 -10.67
CA LEU A 538 -37.11 13.40 -11.65
C LEU A 538 -38.31 12.71 -10.98
N SER A 539 -38.12 12.08 -9.81
CA SER A 539 -39.22 11.50 -9.04
C SER A 539 -40.25 12.57 -8.61
N SER A 540 -39.78 13.74 -8.18
CA SER A 540 -40.64 14.85 -7.76
C SER A 540 -41.44 15.41 -8.95
N LEU A 541 -40.84 15.45 -10.13
CA LEU A 541 -41.46 15.83 -11.39
C LEU A 541 -42.37 14.73 -11.94
N LYS A 542 -42.37 13.53 -11.34
CA LYS A 542 -43.06 12.34 -11.85
C LYS A 542 -42.63 11.99 -13.29
N CYS A 543 -41.35 12.20 -13.58
CA CYS A 543 -40.80 11.94 -14.91
C CYS A 543 -40.92 10.46 -15.27
N ASN A 544 -41.49 10.20 -16.45
CA ASN A 544 -41.60 8.88 -17.04
C ASN A 544 -41.30 8.93 -18.55
N LYS A 545 -40.51 9.90 -18.99
CA LYS A 545 -40.21 10.15 -20.41
C LYS A 545 -39.06 9.29 -20.88
N LYS A 546 -39.30 8.49 -21.95
CA LYS A 546 -38.29 7.56 -22.48
C LYS A 546 -36.97 8.28 -22.80
N GLU A 547 -37.01 9.44 -23.48
CA GLU A 547 -35.81 10.18 -23.87
C GLU A 547 -34.94 10.64 -22.69
N VAL A 548 -35.53 10.90 -21.52
CA VAL A 548 -34.79 11.27 -20.29
C VAL A 548 -34.21 10.02 -19.59
N LEU A 549 -35.04 8.99 -19.44
CA LEU A 549 -34.70 7.79 -18.70
C LEU A 549 -33.66 6.95 -19.45
N GLU A 550 -33.70 6.92 -20.78
CA GLU A 550 -32.73 6.23 -21.63
C GLU A 550 -31.33 6.83 -21.48
N GLN A 551 -31.18 8.15 -21.50
CA GLN A 551 -29.91 8.83 -21.29
C GLN A 551 -29.42 8.68 -19.81
N LEU A 552 -30.35 8.71 -18.87
CA LEU A 552 -30.01 8.47 -17.45
C LEU A 552 -29.42 7.07 -17.23
N ILE A 553 -29.97 6.03 -17.88
CA ILE A 553 -29.43 4.66 -17.86
C ILE A 553 -27.99 4.65 -18.36
N VAL A 554 -27.73 5.27 -19.53
CA VAL A 554 -26.38 5.29 -20.11
C VAL A 554 -25.37 5.95 -19.19
N VAL A 555 -25.74 7.07 -18.55
CA VAL A 555 -24.83 7.77 -17.61
C VAL A 555 -24.60 6.98 -16.33
N LEU A 556 -25.59 6.21 -15.87
CA LEU A 556 -25.47 5.39 -14.65
C LEU A 556 -24.79 4.03 -14.89
N ALA A 557 -24.83 3.50 -16.12
CA ALA A 557 -24.35 2.16 -16.44
C ALA A 557 -22.92 1.85 -15.96
N PRO A 558 -21.91 2.74 -16.04
CA PRO A 558 -20.58 2.46 -15.49
C PRO A 558 -20.57 2.19 -13.99
N PHE A 559 -21.53 2.72 -13.24
CA PHE A 559 -21.65 2.60 -11.79
C PHE A 559 -22.52 1.40 -11.36
N ALA A 560 -23.61 1.15 -12.09
CA ALA A 560 -24.62 0.12 -11.81
C ALA A 560 -25.02 -0.63 -13.09
N PRO A 561 -24.10 -1.44 -13.66
CA PRO A 561 -24.28 -2.02 -15.00
C PRO A 561 -25.46 -2.99 -15.09
N HIS A 562 -25.73 -3.79 -14.06
CA HIS A 562 -26.75 -4.85 -14.16
C HIS A 562 -28.19 -4.28 -14.21
N VAL A 563 -28.50 -3.36 -13.30
CA VAL A 563 -29.83 -2.71 -13.31
C VAL A 563 -30.02 -1.85 -14.57
N CYS A 564 -28.94 -1.23 -15.06
CA CYS A 564 -28.99 -0.43 -16.27
C CYS A 564 -29.18 -1.29 -17.52
N GLU A 565 -28.52 -2.44 -17.63
CA GLU A 565 -28.72 -3.37 -18.77
C GLU A 565 -30.15 -3.90 -18.81
N GLU A 566 -30.71 -4.32 -17.67
CA GLU A 566 -32.09 -4.79 -17.57
C GLU A 566 -33.10 -3.73 -18.02
N LEU A 567 -32.92 -2.49 -17.55
CA LEU A 567 -33.80 -1.38 -17.93
C LEU A 567 -33.59 -0.92 -19.38
N TRP A 568 -32.39 -1.04 -19.92
CA TRP A 568 -32.06 -0.75 -21.31
C TRP A 568 -32.76 -1.70 -22.26
N ASP A 569 -32.75 -3.01 -21.99
CA ASP A 569 -33.52 -4.02 -22.73
C ASP A 569 -35.02 -3.76 -22.61
N THR A 570 -35.52 -3.45 -21.42
CA THR A 570 -36.93 -3.11 -21.16
C THR A 570 -37.41 -1.92 -22.02
N LEU A 571 -36.54 -0.93 -22.32
CA LEU A 571 -36.85 0.18 -23.19
C LEU A 571 -36.95 -0.21 -24.68
N GLY A 572 -36.62 -1.47 -25.00
CA GLY A 572 -36.70 -2.04 -26.36
C GLY A 572 -35.39 -1.88 -27.16
N ASN A 573 -34.29 -1.60 -26.53
CA ASN A 573 -32.97 -1.58 -27.17
C ASN A 573 -32.47 -3.00 -27.43
N THR A 574 -31.80 -3.22 -28.54
CA THR A 574 -31.35 -4.56 -28.99
C THR A 574 -29.84 -4.81 -28.81
N THR A 575 -29.09 -3.78 -28.43
CA THR A 575 -27.66 -3.85 -28.13
C THR A 575 -27.43 -3.67 -26.64
N SER A 576 -26.27 -4.04 -26.14
CA SER A 576 -25.90 -3.77 -24.73
C SER A 576 -25.82 -2.27 -24.45
N VAL A 577 -26.19 -1.84 -23.26
CA VAL A 577 -25.98 -0.47 -22.78
C VAL A 577 -24.50 -0.06 -22.83
N CYS A 578 -23.59 -1.03 -22.78
CA CYS A 578 -22.14 -0.79 -22.91
C CYS A 578 -21.75 -0.28 -24.31
N ASP A 579 -22.55 -0.56 -25.34
CA ASP A 579 -22.34 -0.10 -26.71
C ASP A 579 -23.00 1.26 -26.99
N ALA A 580 -23.79 1.78 -26.05
CA ALA A 580 -24.46 3.05 -26.18
C ALA A 580 -23.49 4.22 -26.16
N GLN A 581 -23.77 5.24 -26.96
CA GLN A 581 -22.97 6.45 -26.96
C GLN A 581 -23.26 7.30 -25.73
N TRP A 582 -22.20 7.83 -25.12
CA TRP A 582 -22.35 8.75 -24.03
C TRP A 582 -23.14 10.00 -24.44
N PRO A 583 -24.18 10.40 -23.69
CA PRO A 583 -25.04 11.49 -24.08
C PRO A 583 -24.30 12.83 -24.07
N ALA A 584 -24.50 13.60 -25.13
CA ALA A 584 -23.90 14.91 -25.27
C ALA A 584 -24.58 15.93 -24.33
N PHE A 585 -23.75 16.66 -23.59
CA PHE A 585 -24.22 17.77 -22.76
C PHE A 585 -24.70 18.94 -23.63
N ASN A 586 -25.90 19.50 -23.33
CA ASN A 586 -26.41 20.68 -23.97
C ASN A 586 -26.66 21.80 -22.95
N GLU A 587 -25.90 22.88 -23.07
CA GLU A 587 -25.93 24.02 -22.15
C GLU A 587 -27.26 24.78 -22.18
N GLN A 588 -27.99 24.73 -23.29
CA GLN A 588 -29.29 25.42 -23.46
C GLN A 588 -30.31 24.98 -22.39
N TYR A 589 -30.29 23.72 -21.98
CA TYR A 589 -31.17 23.21 -20.91
C TYR A 589 -30.81 23.70 -19.50
N LEU A 590 -29.61 24.24 -19.30
CA LEU A 590 -29.17 24.79 -18.02
C LEU A 590 -29.44 26.29 -17.85
N VAL A 591 -29.84 26.96 -18.93
CA VAL A 591 -30.18 28.39 -18.86
C VAL A 591 -31.44 28.56 -18.01
N GLU A 592 -31.32 29.29 -16.94
CA GLU A 592 -32.47 29.67 -16.10
C GLU A 592 -33.18 30.85 -16.72
N ASP A 593 -34.45 30.67 -17.01
CA ASP A 593 -35.29 31.78 -17.48
C ASP A 593 -35.61 32.74 -16.35
N THR A 594 -35.59 32.22 -15.10
CA THR A 594 -35.86 32.99 -13.91
C THR A 594 -34.79 32.72 -12.83
N VAL A 595 -34.57 33.70 -11.97
CA VAL A 595 -33.66 33.62 -10.84
C VAL A 595 -34.41 34.01 -9.58
N ASN A 596 -34.28 33.18 -8.55
CA ASN A 596 -34.91 33.45 -7.25
C ASN A 596 -33.98 34.33 -6.40
N TYR A 597 -34.40 35.56 -6.13
CA TYR A 597 -33.71 36.50 -5.29
C TYR A 597 -34.21 36.43 -3.86
N THR A 598 -33.31 36.30 -2.91
CA THR A 598 -33.65 36.47 -1.48
C THR A 598 -33.79 37.95 -1.15
N ILE A 599 -34.95 38.36 -0.70
CA ILE A 599 -35.22 39.75 -0.30
C ILE A 599 -34.95 39.92 1.20
N SER A 600 -34.03 40.82 1.51
CA SER A 600 -33.53 41.07 2.86
C SER A 600 -33.77 42.52 3.26
N PHE A 601 -34.06 42.74 4.55
CA PHE A 601 -34.18 44.06 5.14
C PHE A 601 -33.14 44.18 6.25
N ASN A 602 -32.28 45.20 6.18
CA ASN A 602 -31.17 45.43 7.11
C ASN A 602 -30.33 44.15 7.33
N GLY A 603 -30.06 43.39 6.26
CA GLY A 603 -29.25 42.15 6.29
C GLY A 603 -29.98 40.88 6.76
N LYS A 604 -31.29 40.96 7.12
CA LYS A 604 -32.08 39.78 7.51
C LYS A 604 -33.01 39.36 6.37
N ALA A 605 -32.86 38.12 5.87
CA ALA A 605 -33.72 37.52 4.86
C ALA A 605 -35.19 37.48 5.35
N ARG A 606 -36.14 37.81 4.43
CA ARG A 606 -37.57 37.86 4.76
C ARG A 606 -38.44 37.01 3.83
N PHE A 607 -38.23 37.10 2.55
CA PHE A 607 -38.96 36.30 1.54
C PHE A 607 -38.14 36.21 0.27
N ASN A 608 -38.60 35.38 -0.67
CA ASN A 608 -38.00 35.23 -1.98
C ASN A 608 -38.93 35.79 -3.05
N MET A 609 -38.31 36.31 -4.13
CA MET A 609 -38.99 36.75 -5.35
C MET A 609 -38.25 36.23 -6.56
N GLU A 610 -39.01 35.79 -7.54
CA GLU A 610 -38.50 35.26 -8.80
C GLU A 610 -38.50 36.39 -9.85
N PHE A 611 -37.40 36.50 -10.57
CA PHE A 611 -37.22 37.49 -11.66
C PHE A 611 -36.64 36.80 -12.90
N PRO A 612 -36.96 37.30 -14.12
CA PRO A 612 -36.27 36.87 -15.32
C PRO A 612 -34.74 36.94 -15.14
N ALA A 613 -34.00 35.95 -15.67
CA ALA A 613 -32.55 35.86 -15.49
C ALA A 613 -31.77 37.03 -16.12
N ASP A 614 -32.37 37.71 -17.11
CA ASP A 614 -31.89 38.90 -17.79
C ASP A 614 -32.44 40.21 -17.23
N ALA A 615 -33.21 40.16 -16.14
CA ALA A 615 -33.83 41.37 -15.54
C ALA A 615 -32.74 42.34 -15.08
N ALA A 616 -32.87 43.60 -15.49
CA ALA A 616 -31.98 44.67 -15.09
C ALA A 616 -32.12 44.95 -13.58
N SER A 617 -31.04 45.30 -12.92
CA SER A 617 -31.01 45.57 -11.48
C SER A 617 -32.01 46.62 -11.04
N ASP A 618 -32.24 47.64 -11.89
CA ASP A 618 -33.19 48.72 -11.61
C ASP A 618 -34.65 48.21 -11.67
N ALA A 619 -34.97 47.31 -12.64
CA ALA A 619 -36.28 46.69 -12.72
C ALA A 619 -36.55 45.77 -11.53
N ILE A 620 -35.53 44.98 -11.12
CA ILE A 620 -35.62 44.14 -9.90
C ILE A 620 -35.88 45.02 -8.68
N GLN A 621 -35.10 46.10 -8.53
CA GLN A 621 -35.27 47.04 -7.41
C GLN A 621 -36.67 47.64 -7.38
N ALA A 622 -37.18 48.12 -8.50
CA ALA A 622 -38.51 48.72 -8.62
C ALA A 622 -39.61 47.73 -8.26
N THR A 623 -39.53 46.51 -8.77
CA THR A 623 -40.51 45.44 -8.50
C THR A 623 -40.47 45.01 -7.03
N VAL A 624 -39.29 44.85 -6.43
CA VAL A 624 -39.16 44.48 -5.03
C VAL A 624 -39.72 45.56 -4.12
N LEU A 625 -39.50 46.84 -4.41
CA LEU A 625 -40.01 47.94 -3.63
C LEU A 625 -41.52 48.11 -3.74
N ALA A 626 -42.12 47.75 -4.87
CA ALA A 626 -43.56 47.82 -5.13
C ALA A 626 -44.33 46.63 -4.51
N ASP A 627 -43.68 45.54 -4.15
CA ASP A 627 -44.30 44.33 -3.59
C ASP A 627 -44.91 44.60 -2.21
N GLU A 628 -46.14 44.15 -1.99
CA GLU A 628 -46.85 44.33 -0.72
C GLU A 628 -46.09 43.79 0.50
N ARG A 629 -45.35 42.71 0.32
CA ARG A 629 -44.49 42.11 1.37
C ARG A 629 -43.35 43.05 1.77
N SER A 630 -42.78 43.79 0.79
CA SER A 630 -41.75 44.79 1.04
C SER A 630 -42.33 46.02 1.74
N LEU A 631 -43.52 46.51 1.34
CA LEU A 631 -44.19 47.62 1.97
C LEU A 631 -44.47 47.39 3.46
N LYS A 632 -44.78 46.15 3.84
CA LYS A 632 -44.95 45.74 5.23
C LYS A 632 -43.68 45.93 6.07
N TRP A 633 -42.52 45.66 5.49
CA TRP A 633 -41.24 45.76 6.21
C TRP A 633 -40.63 47.15 6.16
N THR A 634 -41.00 48.00 5.21
CA THR A 634 -40.57 49.40 5.17
C THR A 634 -41.34 50.30 6.15
N GLU A 635 -42.53 49.87 6.59
CA GLU A 635 -43.40 50.65 7.49
C GLU A 635 -43.65 52.08 6.99
N GLY A 636 -43.75 52.27 5.69
CA GLY A 636 -43.93 53.59 5.06
C GLY A 636 -42.66 54.46 5.02
N LYS A 637 -41.51 53.96 5.45
CA LYS A 637 -40.22 54.69 5.36
C LYS A 637 -39.60 54.54 3.98
N THR A 638 -38.97 55.58 3.49
CA THR A 638 -38.19 55.52 2.25
C THR A 638 -36.86 54.81 2.55
N PRO A 639 -36.51 53.75 1.79
CA PRO A 639 -35.23 53.08 1.96
C PRO A 639 -34.04 54.01 1.73
N LYS A 640 -33.05 53.96 2.62
CA LYS A 640 -31.79 54.67 2.47
C LYS A 640 -30.95 54.16 1.32
N LYS A 641 -30.98 52.85 1.10
CA LYS A 641 -30.23 52.19 0.04
C LYS A 641 -30.86 50.85 -0.30
N VAL A 642 -30.88 50.52 -1.58
CA VAL A 642 -31.22 49.16 -2.07
C VAL A 642 -30.00 48.60 -2.78
N ILE A 643 -29.55 47.43 -2.38
CA ILE A 643 -28.37 46.75 -2.92
C ILE A 643 -28.87 45.48 -3.61
N VAL A 644 -28.75 45.45 -4.93
CA VAL A 644 -29.06 44.29 -5.73
C VAL A 644 -27.72 43.58 -6.05
N VAL A 645 -27.55 42.38 -5.54
CA VAL A 645 -26.45 41.48 -5.94
C VAL A 645 -27.00 40.57 -7.02
N PRO A 646 -26.52 40.67 -8.25
CA PRO A 646 -27.05 39.91 -9.38
C PRO A 646 -27.16 38.41 -9.07
N LYS A 647 -28.28 37.81 -9.43
CA LYS A 647 -28.58 36.38 -9.27
C LYS A 647 -28.49 35.84 -7.83
N LYS A 648 -28.60 36.69 -6.81
CA LYS A 648 -28.40 36.25 -5.43
C LYS A 648 -29.36 36.87 -4.40
N ILE A 649 -29.30 38.17 -4.18
CA ILE A 649 -29.98 38.80 -3.08
C ILE A 649 -30.31 40.28 -3.39
N VAL A 650 -31.44 40.75 -2.87
CA VAL A 650 -31.74 42.17 -2.77
C VAL A 650 -31.78 42.56 -1.30
N ASN A 651 -30.93 43.49 -0.88
CA ASN A 651 -30.92 43.96 0.50
C ASN A 651 -31.39 45.42 0.57
N ILE A 652 -32.45 45.64 1.29
CA ILE A 652 -33.08 46.96 1.51
C ILE A 652 -32.64 47.47 2.87
N VAL A 653 -32.00 48.63 2.89
CA VAL A 653 -31.56 49.31 4.11
C VAL A 653 -32.55 50.46 4.41
N ILE A 654 -33.19 50.38 5.53
CA ILE A 654 -34.18 51.33 6.00
C ILE A 654 -33.57 52.33 6.97
#